data_730bd50d47765bff5075f67a45fb54fd
#
_entry.id   730bd50d47765bff5075f67a45fb54fd
#
_cell.length_a   1.000
_cell.length_b   1.000
_cell.length_c   1.000
_cell.angle_alpha   90.00
_cell.angle_beta   90.00
_cell.angle_gamma   90.00
#
_symmetry.space_group_name_H-M   'P 1'
#
loop_
_entity.id
_entity.type
_entity.pdbx_description
1 polymer ?
#
loop_
_entity_poly.entity_id
_entity_poly.type
_entity_poly.pdbx_seq_one_letter_code
_entity_poly.pdbx_strand_id
1 'polypeptide(L)'
;MPTAGVTHDITIEDAGGTNRRGFMLARQGGKRGWNSQDSQTISPRILSMGEVTHSELPPELELIWFQEDWSLGIGGINDRLDPKRLAFSNKIDTSVPGVLKPAREATLTAIKDGETPNNYRPTGFGVIPMITAASSINYDLWSFIGRDVYQWNTTNDEWDIKTEPLNADVQYRNAVIFGATAVAPSWYVGSDIVDCATPYIYKAATDANWTSSNITSGRFKYMTVGRNSSGNEILWGANHIFKTARTVNETFSDSDVTLTLSDAASGHIAINDIILVGALAAQETMLVTGASGSDLTVVRGYGSAARAHSSGAIISLYQPHVIKSSSDPSNAGSWSTPVEIGTDDSPITGIVVDGDTDTILVTKTDGIYSYTTDGQVRNLTTLFRQFGHSDNFRGVYVWNSHILLPLGGGGLLDFNYANASVRDVSLSKMAPEQTGIHGPVLAMHGDPTHLFALVKDATQPTSTSHYYVMQANEVEHEGNVEFRWHVLAKLGGGTSYPSRVGMMVDTSRSDRRRLWVGFEEASVSSMPYYIAFGDTGDDADDGYTNDTDIYADTVRWDANLPRVSKRYESIELETRNLGVGGRQITVQYKLDNANDWTTLNTATESPIQTLDFPLGTTGKTLELRLTPALTAVGTISAEIHSFRLKAQLRPDATKLYPLTVYLAGKQQTLNGAVSGNPKADLKQLREWDAAPADLVFGTPDKQDSKSVILMPGSLKEQEAHHEHGRVAEYYIQFTLAEV
;
A
#
# COMPACT_ATOMS: atom_id res chain seq x y z
N MET A 1 3.52 32.79 -41.63
CA MET A 1 4.26 34.06 -41.80
C MET A 1 3.28 35.19 -41.54
N PRO A 2 3.55 36.13 -40.68
CA PRO A 2 2.69 37.29 -40.54
C PRO A 2 2.71 38.06 -41.85
N THR A 3 1.57 38.35 -42.39
CA THR A 3 1.42 39.22 -43.59
C THR A 3 2.03 40.58 -43.24
N ALA A 4 2.99 41.03 -44.05
CA ALA A 4 3.60 42.31 -43.92
C ALA A 4 2.50 43.39 -43.84
N GLY A 5 2.45 44.18 -42.76
CA GLY A 5 1.52 45.30 -42.58
C GLY A 5 0.50 45.17 -41.46
N VAL A 6 0.41 44.04 -40.76
CA VAL A 6 -0.49 43.88 -39.61
C VAL A 6 0.29 44.12 -38.32
N THR A 7 -0.04 45.19 -37.59
CA THR A 7 0.55 45.51 -36.30
C THR A 7 -0.46 45.28 -35.20
N HIS A 8 -0.19 44.37 -34.30
CA HIS A 8 -0.86 44.21 -33.02
C HIS A 8 -0.22 45.14 -31.99
N ASP A 9 -0.87 45.36 -30.85
CA ASP A 9 -0.27 46.15 -29.78
C ASP A 9 0.92 45.40 -29.13
N ILE A 10 0.79 44.07 -28.99
CA ILE A 10 1.82 43.19 -28.42
C ILE A 10 1.85 41.85 -29.17
N THR A 11 2.99 41.17 -29.11
CA THR A 11 3.14 39.80 -29.59
C THR A 11 3.71 38.91 -28.48
N ILE A 12 3.21 37.68 -28.41
CA ILE A 12 3.73 36.62 -27.54
C ILE A 12 4.02 35.43 -28.46
N GLU A 13 5.22 34.85 -28.33
CA GLU A 13 5.65 33.67 -29.09
C GLU A 13 6.39 32.70 -28.16
N ASP A 14 6.34 31.40 -28.45
CA ASP A 14 7.21 30.42 -27.79
C ASP A 14 8.67 30.61 -28.19
N ALA A 15 9.60 30.11 -27.38
CA ALA A 15 11.05 30.26 -27.60
C ALA A 15 11.53 29.70 -28.95
N GLY A 16 10.77 28.77 -29.56
CA GLY A 16 10.98 28.20 -30.87
C GLY A 16 10.38 28.99 -32.03
N GLY A 17 9.61 30.06 -31.74
CA GLY A 17 8.93 30.88 -32.75
C GLY A 17 7.77 30.15 -33.49
N THR A 18 7.36 28.97 -33.02
CA THR A 18 6.36 28.12 -33.68
C THR A 18 4.93 28.63 -33.45
N ASN A 19 4.64 29.10 -32.25
CA ASN A 19 3.33 29.58 -31.84
C ASN A 19 3.36 31.09 -31.53
N ARG A 20 3.37 31.89 -32.58
CA ARG A 20 3.32 33.36 -32.44
C ARG A 20 1.89 33.87 -32.47
N ARG A 21 1.51 34.67 -31.46
CA ARG A 21 0.19 35.33 -31.37
C ARG A 21 0.33 36.82 -31.18
N GLY A 22 -0.47 37.55 -31.88
CA GLY A 22 -0.59 39.00 -31.72
C GLY A 22 -1.87 39.37 -30.97
N PHE A 23 -1.77 40.23 -29.99
CA PHE A 23 -2.90 40.67 -29.16
C PHE A 23 -3.12 42.14 -29.21
N MET A 24 -4.37 42.54 -29.13
CA MET A 24 -4.79 43.95 -28.97
C MET A 24 -5.05 44.20 -27.48
N LEU A 25 -4.53 45.27 -26.94
CA LEU A 25 -4.75 45.64 -25.56
C LEU A 25 -6.17 46.23 -25.40
N ALA A 26 -6.83 45.90 -24.29
CA ALA A 26 -8.12 46.46 -23.97
C ALA A 26 -7.99 47.96 -23.68
N ARG A 27 -8.96 48.74 -24.14
CA ARG A 27 -9.00 50.19 -23.88
C ARG A 27 -9.50 50.45 -22.46
N GLN A 28 -8.64 51.06 -21.63
CA GLN A 28 -9.06 51.66 -20.39
C GLN A 28 -9.07 53.19 -20.52
N GLY A 29 -10.19 53.83 -20.27
CA GLY A 29 -10.32 55.30 -20.33
C GLY A 29 -9.99 55.91 -21.70
N GLY A 30 -10.24 55.19 -22.80
CA GLY A 30 -10.00 55.66 -24.17
C GLY A 30 -8.57 55.55 -24.68
N LYS A 31 -7.61 55.11 -23.86
CA LYS A 31 -6.20 54.91 -24.25
C LYS A 31 -5.88 53.41 -24.29
N ARG A 32 -5.11 52.98 -25.28
CA ARG A 32 -4.46 51.68 -25.30
C ARG A 32 -3.09 51.79 -24.64
N GLY A 33 -2.79 50.95 -23.71
CA GLY A 33 -1.50 50.97 -23.06
C GLY A 33 -1.32 49.78 -22.12
N TRP A 34 -0.11 49.52 -21.81
CA TRP A 34 0.33 48.58 -20.79
C TRP A 34 1.46 49.21 -20.00
N ASN A 35 1.52 48.93 -18.73
CA ASN A 35 2.62 49.35 -17.86
C ASN A 35 3.39 48.15 -17.38
N SER A 36 4.71 48.25 -17.42
CA SER A 36 5.56 47.30 -16.67
C SER A 36 5.51 47.69 -15.20
N GLN A 37 5.42 46.71 -14.33
CA GLN A 37 5.60 46.90 -12.90
C GLN A 37 6.86 46.20 -12.47
N ASP A 38 7.68 46.85 -11.65
CA ASP A 38 8.78 46.16 -11.00
C ASP A 38 8.24 45.05 -10.09
N SER A 39 8.96 43.95 -10.01
CA SER A 39 8.56 42.80 -9.20
C SER A 39 8.32 43.19 -7.73
N GLN A 40 8.99 44.22 -7.26
CA GLN A 40 8.85 44.77 -5.90
C GLN A 40 7.49 45.47 -5.62
N THR A 41 6.71 45.79 -6.66
CA THR A 41 5.42 46.46 -6.50
C THR A 41 4.22 45.52 -6.53
N ILE A 42 4.44 44.22 -6.62
CA ILE A 42 3.38 43.21 -6.62
C ILE A 42 2.93 42.97 -5.20
N SER A 43 1.66 43.26 -4.98
CA SER A 43 1.04 42.88 -3.73
C SER A 43 1.13 41.34 -3.52
N PRO A 44 1.55 40.88 -2.35
CA PRO A 44 1.59 39.44 -2.00
C PRO A 44 0.26 38.70 -2.21
N ARG A 45 -0.85 39.44 -2.34
CA ARG A 45 -2.20 38.91 -2.60
C ARG A 45 -2.31 38.06 -3.87
N ILE A 46 -1.38 38.20 -4.82
CA ILE A 46 -1.44 37.45 -6.10
C ILE A 46 -0.94 36.02 -5.93
N LEU A 47 -0.15 35.74 -4.90
CA LEU A 47 0.49 34.44 -4.69
C LEU A 47 0.18 33.77 -3.33
N SER A 48 -0.63 34.42 -2.47
CA SER A 48 -1.07 33.80 -1.22
C SER A 48 -2.56 33.49 -1.25
N MET A 49 -2.94 32.28 -0.87
CA MET A 49 -4.34 31.91 -0.63
C MET A 49 -4.86 32.42 0.73
N GLY A 50 -4.30 33.48 1.30
CA GLY A 50 -4.71 34.06 2.58
C GLY A 50 -4.62 35.57 2.57
N GLU A 51 -5.46 36.22 3.37
CA GLU A 51 -5.40 37.67 3.58
C GLU A 51 -4.13 38.06 4.33
N VAL A 52 -3.22 38.75 3.64
CA VAL A 52 -2.01 39.31 4.26
C VAL A 52 -2.26 40.83 4.45
N THR A 53 -2.21 41.27 5.69
CA THR A 53 -2.23 42.71 6.06
C THR A 53 -0.88 43.33 5.72
N HIS A 54 -0.93 44.49 5.06
CA HIS A 54 0.19 45.27 4.57
C HIS A 54 1.23 45.63 5.64
N SER A 55 2.51 45.38 5.36
CA SER A 55 3.60 46.16 5.92
C SER A 55 4.21 47.06 4.82
N GLU A 56 4.58 48.28 5.18
CA GLU A 56 5.08 49.33 4.29
C GLU A 56 6.50 49.13 3.73
N LEU A 57 7.07 47.95 3.84
CA LEU A 57 8.32 47.62 3.21
C LEU A 57 8.10 47.12 1.78
N PRO A 58 8.97 47.45 0.81
CA PRO A 58 8.89 46.90 -0.55
C PRO A 58 8.81 45.38 -0.43
N PRO A 59 7.74 44.77 -0.89
CA PRO A 59 7.55 43.35 -0.71
C PRO A 59 8.49 42.62 -1.65
N GLU A 60 9.59 42.17 -1.10
CA GLU A 60 10.14 40.93 -1.58
C GLU A 60 9.02 39.92 -1.39
N LEU A 61 8.53 39.33 -2.46
CA LEU A 61 7.36 38.47 -2.40
C LEU A 61 7.67 37.25 -1.54
N GLU A 62 7.21 37.27 -0.31
CA GLU A 62 7.40 36.18 0.65
C GLU A 62 6.52 35.00 0.22
N LEU A 63 7.16 33.87 -0.01
CA LEU A 63 6.51 32.61 -0.30
C LEU A 63 6.57 31.76 0.97
N ILE A 64 5.41 31.23 1.37
CA ILE A 64 5.30 30.39 2.56
C ILE A 64 4.80 29.03 2.14
N TRP A 65 5.51 27.99 2.57
CA TRP A 65 5.02 26.63 2.56
C TRP A 65 4.77 26.19 3.99
N PHE A 66 3.51 25.96 4.32
CA PHE A 66 3.08 25.48 5.62
C PHE A 66 2.49 24.09 5.49
N GLN A 67 2.96 23.17 6.33
CA GLN A 67 2.44 21.82 6.39
C GLN A 67 2.27 21.40 7.85
N GLU A 68 1.05 21.01 8.20
CA GLU A 68 0.64 20.55 9.54
C GLU A 68 -0.14 19.25 9.52
N ASP A 69 -0.34 18.68 8.32
CA ASP A 69 -1.15 17.49 8.13
C ASP A 69 -0.45 16.58 7.13
N TRP A 70 -0.27 15.33 7.51
CA TRP A 70 0.34 14.27 6.69
C TRP A 70 -0.62 13.10 6.46
N SER A 71 -1.93 13.34 6.62
CA SER A 71 -2.97 12.31 6.56
C SER A 71 -3.10 11.63 5.19
N LEU A 72 -2.58 12.26 4.13
CA LEU A 72 -2.68 11.73 2.78
C LEU A 72 -1.56 10.71 2.42
N GLY A 73 -0.67 10.42 3.35
CA GLY A 73 0.31 9.34 3.20
C GLY A 73 1.38 9.58 2.13
N ILE A 74 2.01 8.50 1.71
CA ILE A 74 3.01 8.51 0.64
C ILE A 74 2.33 8.75 -0.70
N GLY A 75 2.88 9.68 -1.48
CA GLY A 75 2.46 10.01 -2.85
C GLY A 75 3.64 10.07 -3.81
N GLY A 76 3.41 10.48 -5.05
CA GLY A 76 4.49 10.75 -5.99
C GLY A 76 5.25 12.03 -5.63
N ILE A 77 6.57 12.04 -5.88
CA ILE A 77 7.43 13.21 -5.63
C ILE A 77 6.94 14.46 -6.35
N ASN A 78 6.23 14.28 -7.45
CA ASN A 78 5.66 15.35 -8.27
C ASN A 78 4.20 15.67 -7.94
N ASP A 79 3.65 15.12 -6.88
CA ASP A 79 2.29 15.44 -6.42
C ASP A 79 2.25 16.80 -5.72
N ARG A 80 2.46 17.85 -6.52
CA ARG A 80 2.66 19.24 -6.11
C ARG A 80 1.40 19.92 -5.60
N LEU A 81 0.25 19.33 -5.91
CA LEU A 81 -1.05 19.96 -5.64
C LEU A 81 -1.55 19.65 -4.24
N ASP A 82 -0.94 18.67 -3.57
CA ASP A 82 -1.40 18.25 -2.27
C ASP A 82 -0.29 18.32 -1.20
N PRO A 83 -0.22 19.43 -0.44
CA PRO A 83 0.79 19.62 0.59
C PRO A 83 0.69 18.63 1.76
N LYS A 84 -0.41 17.86 1.86
CA LYS A 84 -0.62 16.86 2.91
C LYS A 84 0.04 15.52 2.63
N ARG A 85 0.69 15.35 1.49
CA ARG A 85 1.39 14.14 1.10
C ARG A 85 2.87 14.20 1.45
N LEU A 86 3.44 13.02 1.67
CA LEU A 86 4.88 12.79 1.69
C LEU A 86 5.31 12.15 0.37
N ALA A 87 6.48 12.49 -0.14
CA ALA A 87 7.08 11.74 -1.24
C ALA A 87 7.44 10.33 -0.79
N PHE A 88 7.95 10.21 0.43
CA PHE A 88 8.25 8.93 1.07
C PHE A 88 8.35 9.08 2.59
N SER A 89 8.11 8.00 3.31
CA SER A 89 8.43 7.91 4.74
C SER A 89 8.99 6.54 5.05
N ASN A 90 9.97 6.46 5.95
CA ASN A 90 10.53 5.20 6.41
C ASN A 90 10.57 5.18 7.94
N LYS A 91 9.97 4.17 8.53
CA LYS A 91 9.87 3.99 9.99
C LYS A 91 9.25 5.21 10.70
N ILE A 92 8.23 5.76 10.09
CA ILE A 92 7.44 6.88 10.63
C ILE A 92 6.05 6.37 11.02
N ASP A 93 5.64 6.65 12.22
CA ASP A 93 4.28 6.44 12.71
C ASP A 93 3.46 7.71 12.53
N THR A 94 2.37 7.59 11.79
CA THR A 94 1.38 8.65 11.51
C THR A 94 0.01 8.33 12.13
N SER A 95 -0.04 7.39 13.07
CA SER A 95 -1.30 6.97 13.72
C SER A 95 -2.00 8.11 14.46
N VAL A 96 -1.25 9.12 14.88
CA VAL A 96 -1.81 10.35 15.46
C VAL A 96 -1.93 11.40 14.35
N PRO A 97 -3.15 11.82 13.99
CA PRO A 97 -3.35 12.84 12.95
C PRO A 97 -2.55 14.11 13.26
N GLY A 98 -1.88 14.67 12.24
CA GLY A 98 -1.09 15.89 12.36
C GLY A 98 0.24 15.72 13.10
N VAL A 99 0.69 14.50 13.39
CA VAL A 99 1.98 14.25 14.05
C VAL A 99 2.79 13.25 13.24
N LEU A 100 4.05 13.59 12.96
CA LEU A 100 5.08 12.65 12.53
C LEU A 100 5.96 12.29 13.71
N LYS A 101 6.03 11.03 14.04
CA LYS A 101 6.96 10.51 15.06
C LYS A 101 7.64 9.24 14.54
N PRO A 102 8.82 8.88 15.05
CA PRO A 102 9.43 7.59 14.77
C PRO A 102 8.45 6.46 15.11
N ALA A 103 8.42 5.43 14.31
CA ALA A 103 7.78 4.19 14.69
C ALA A 103 8.58 3.51 15.81
N ARG A 104 7.90 2.69 16.60
CA ARG A 104 8.59 1.86 17.61
C ARG A 104 9.41 0.79 16.91
N GLU A 105 10.43 0.30 17.58
CA GLU A 105 11.27 -0.77 17.06
C GLU A 105 10.46 -2.05 16.87
N ALA A 106 10.75 -2.75 15.78
CA ALA A 106 10.25 -4.09 15.58
C ALA A 106 11.08 -5.06 16.43
N THR A 107 10.51 -5.51 17.52
CA THR A 107 11.19 -6.34 18.52
C THR A 107 11.10 -7.81 18.14
N LEU A 108 12.25 -8.48 17.92
CA LEU A 108 12.32 -9.92 17.76
C LEU A 108 12.08 -10.58 19.13
N THR A 109 11.12 -11.49 19.17
CA THR A 109 10.76 -12.17 20.41
C THR A 109 11.66 -13.35 20.73
N ALA A 110 11.72 -13.73 21.99
CA ALA A 110 12.47 -14.89 22.47
C ALA A 110 11.55 -16.12 22.64
N ILE A 111 12.17 -17.28 22.60
CA ILE A 111 11.59 -18.54 23.05
C ILE A 111 12.08 -18.81 24.49
N LYS A 112 11.27 -19.49 25.26
CA LYS A 112 11.60 -19.86 26.63
C LYS A 112 12.90 -20.64 26.74
N ASP A 113 13.71 -20.31 27.74
CA ASP A 113 14.98 -20.96 28.00
C ASP A 113 14.85 -22.49 28.11
N GLY A 114 15.71 -23.20 27.38
CA GLY A 114 15.72 -24.65 27.35
C GLY A 114 14.82 -25.29 26.27
N GLU A 115 14.01 -24.50 25.60
CA GLU A 115 13.26 -24.94 24.44
C GLU A 115 14.07 -24.68 23.15
N THR A 116 14.06 -25.62 22.23
CA THR A 116 14.79 -25.47 20.95
C THR A 116 13.76 -25.31 19.84
N PRO A 117 13.69 -24.15 19.18
CA PRO A 117 12.82 -24.01 18.05
C PRO A 117 13.27 -24.96 16.95
N ASN A 118 12.36 -25.78 16.49
CA ASN A 118 12.59 -26.49 15.26
C ASN A 118 12.72 -25.43 14.14
N ASN A 119 13.66 -25.57 13.21
CA ASN A 119 14.00 -24.64 12.12
C ASN A 119 12.80 -24.27 11.21
N TYR A 120 11.71 -23.76 11.79
CA TYR A 120 10.45 -23.51 11.14
C TYR A 120 10.04 -22.03 11.29
N ARG A 121 9.07 -21.63 10.50
CA ARG A 121 8.69 -20.26 10.23
C ARG A 121 7.35 -19.94 10.88
N PRO A 122 7.18 -18.77 11.48
CA PRO A 122 5.86 -18.32 11.91
C PRO A 122 4.92 -18.23 10.71
N THR A 123 3.87 -19.03 10.72
CA THR A 123 2.93 -19.15 9.59
C THR A 123 1.56 -18.59 9.91
N GLY A 124 1.28 -18.31 11.17
CA GLY A 124 0.00 -17.79 11.61
C GLY A 124 -0.04 -17.43 13.07
N PHE A 125 -1.08 -16.69 13.42
CA PHE A 125 -1.39 -16.24 14.77
C PHE A 125 -2.87 -16.44 15.06
N GLY A 126 -3.22 -16.45 16.34
CA GLY A 126 -4.59 -16.44 16.80
C GLY A 126 -4.69 -15.92 18.24
N VAL A 127 -5.65 -15.07 18.50
CA VAL A 127 -6.02 -14.66 19.87
C VAL A 127 -7.19 -15.51 20.32
N ILE A 128 -7.02 -16.23 21.40
CA ILE A 128 -7.96 -17.22 21.88
C ILE A 128 -8.57 -16.73 23.19
N PRO A 129 -9.90 -16.49 23.25
CA PRO A 129 -10.57 -16.26 24.52
C PRO A 129 -10.59 -17.55 25.34
N MET A 130 -9.91 -17.53 26.48
CA MET A 130 -9.93 -18.60 27.45
C MET A 130 -10.95 -18.30 28.54
N ILE A 131 -11.98 -19.13 28.67
CA ILE A 131 -12.95 -19.03 29.76
C ILE A 131 -12.39 -19.73 30.96
N THR A 132 -12.03 -18.96 31.99
CA THR A 132 -11.62 -19.53 33.27
C THR A 132 -12.84 -19.93 34.11
N ALA A 133 -12.67 -20.85 35.05
CA ALA A 133 -13.75 -21.35 35.92
C ALA A 133 -14.47 -20.23 36.73
N ALA A 134 -13.92 -19.03 36.77
CA ALA A 134 -14.46 -17.88 37.50
C ALA A 134 -15.28 -16.93 36.62
N SER A 135 -15.67 -17.32 35.42
CA SER A 135 -16.42 -16.47 34.46
C SER A 135 -15.61 -15.26 33.93
N SER A 136 -14.31 -15.24 34.13
CA SER A 136 -13.42 -14.26 33.46
C SER A 136 -12.98 -14.81 32.13
N ILE A 137 -12.98 -13.96 31.11
CA ILE A 137 -12.42 -14.28 29.80
C ILE A 137 -11.02 -13.70 29.78
N ASN A 138 -10.02 -14.57 29.69
CA ASN A 138 -8.64 -14.17 29.39
C ASN A 138 -8.41 -14.40 27.91
N TYR A 139 -7.69 -13.47 27.30
CA TYR A 139 -7.30 -13.59 25.90
C TYR A 139 -5.84 -14.00 25.83
N ASP A 140 -5.60 -15.18 25.28
CA ASP A 140 -4.26 -15.70 25.08
C ASP A 140 -3.84 -15.56 23.62
N LEU A 141 -2.63 -15.08 23.40
CA LEU A 141 -2.04 -15.00 22.07
C LEU A 141 -1.30 -16.30 21.76
N TRP A 142 -1.55 -16.84 20.59
CA TRP A 142 -0.94 -18.05 20.07
C TRP A 142 -0.27 -17.79 18.73
N SER A 143 0.86 -18.44 18.51
CA SER A 143 1.57 -18.47 17.24
C SER A 143 1.76 -19.88 16.75
N PHE A 144 1.66 -20.05 15.43
CA PHE A 144 1.91 -21.33 14.74
C PHE A 144 3.26 -21.22 14.03
N ILE A 145 4.27 -21.85 14.60
CA ILE A 145 5.65 -21.78 14.12
C ILE A 145 6.06 -23.16 13.62
N GLY A 146 6.03 -23.32 12.30
CA GLY A 146 6.27 -24.61 11.68
C GLY A 146 5.23 -25.64 12.11
N ARG A 147 5.69 -26.68 12.79
CA ARG A 147 4.85 -27.76 13.31
C ARG A 147 4.38 -27.55 14.75
N ASP A 148 4.94 -26.55 15.45
CA ASP A 148 4.71 -26.33 16.86
C ASP A 148 3.73 -25.21 17.12
N VAL A 149 3.03 -25.29 18.24
CA VAL A 149 2.08 -24.29 18.70
C VAL A 149 2.64 -23.65 19.95
N TYR A 150 2.73 -22.34 19.93
CA TYR A 150 3.29 -21.52 20.98
C TYR A 150 2.24 -20.61 21.60
N GLN A 151 2.32 -20.42 22.89
CA GLN A 151 1.54 -19.43 23.63
C GLN A 151 2.46 -18.31 24.12
N TRP A 152 2.04 -17.08 23.93
CA TRP A 152 2.75 -15.94 24.46
C TRP A 152 2.65 -15.86 26.00
N ASN A 153 3.77 -15.86 26.67
CA ASN A 153 3.87 -15.68 28.10
C ASN A 153 4.07 -14.21 28.42
N THR A 154 3.03 -13.55 28.91
CA THR A 154 3.03 -12.12 29.20
C THR A 154 3.86 -11.73 30.42
N THR A 155 4.26 -12.70 31.26
CA THR A 155 5.07 -12.44 32.46
C THR A 155 6.55 -12.32 32.10
N ASN A 156 7.01 -13.13 31.15
CA ASN A 156 8.43 -13.20 30.80
C ASN A 156 8.72 -12.61 29.41
N ASP A 157 7.68 -12.17 28.68
CA ASP A 157 7.77 -11.70 27.28
C ASP A 157 8.50 -12.71 26.35
N GLU A 158 8.07 -13.97 26.43
CA GLU A 158 8.63 -15.08 25.66
C GLU A 158 7.55 -16.05 25.15
N TRP A 159 7.89 -16.90 24.18
CA TRP A 159 7.00 -17.93 23.66
C TRP A 159 7.24 -19.26 24.38
N ASP A 160 6.18 -19.81 24.98
CA ASP A 160 6.17 -21.17 25.58
C ASP A 160 5.67 -22.19 24.56
N ILE A 161 6.39 -23.25 24.28
CA ILE A 161 5.88 -24.40 23.51
C ILE A 161 4.78 -25.10 24.31
N LYS A 162 3.61 -25.26 23.70
CA LYS A 162 2.48 -25.91 24.36
C LYS A 162 2.11 -27.26 23.78
N THR A 163 2.36 -27.47 22.52
CA THR A 163 2.06 -28.74 21.86
C THR A 163 3.05 -28.96 20.74
N GLU A 164 3.72 -30.09 20.78
CA GLU A 164 4.36 -30.65 19.61
C GLU A 164 3.29 -31.47 18.89
N PRO A 165 2.86 -31.10 17.68
CA PRO A 165 1.94 -31.93 16.92
C PRO A 165 2.56 -33.30 16.68
N LEU A 166 1.74 -34.30 16.70
CA LEU A 166 2.13 -35.70 16.56
C LEU A 166 2.82 -36.05 15.24
N ASN A 167 3.05 -35.07 14.36
CA ASN A 167 3.65 -35.31 13.07
C ASN A 167 4.58 -34.17 12.62
N ALA A 168 5.83 -34.49 12.33
CA ALA A 168 6.91 -33.58 11.93
C ALA A 168 6.62 -32.77 10.65
N ASP A 169 5.59 -33.12 9.91
CA ASP A 169 5.38 -32.67 8.54
C ASP A 169 4.23 -31.67 8.38
N VAL A 170 3.64 -31.20 9.48
CA VAL A 170 2.50 -30.25 9.46
C VAL A 170 2.97 -28.80 9.62
N GLN A 171 2.47 -27.92 8.78
CA GLN A 171 2.64 -26.47 8.95
C GLN A 171 1.28 -25.80 9.04
N TYR A 172 1.05 -25.16 10.14
CA TYR A 172 -0.22 -24.54 10.46
C TYR A 172 -0.32 -23.13 9.91
N ARG A 173 -1.54 -22.68 9.68
CA ARG A 173 -1.90 -21.33 9.29
C ARG A 173 -2.69 -20.64 10.40
N ASN A 174 -3.22 -19.46 10.11
CA ASN A 174 -4.05 -18.72 11.06
C ASN A 174 -5.23 -19.58 11.54
N ALA A 175 -5.53 -19.46 12.83
CA ALA A 175 -6.69 -20.10 13.43
C ALA A 175 -7.97 -19.30 13.14
N VAL A 176 -9.07 -20.01 13.03
CA VAL A 176 -10.40 -19.43 12.94
C VAL A 176 -11.26 -19.90 14.13
N ILE A 177 -12.08 -19.00 14.67
CA ILE A 177 -13.01 -19.30 15.76
C ILE A 177 -14.29 -19.86 15.14
N PHE A 178 -14.77 -20.97 15.68
CA PHE A 178 -16.07 -21.52 15.35
C PHE A 178 -16.91 -21.66 16.62
N GLY A 179 -18.18 -21.27 16.58
CA GLY A 179 -19.05 -21.24 17.74
C GLY A 179 -18.81 -20.01 18.63
N ALA A 180 -18.49 -18.86 18.06
CA ALA A 180 -18.20 -17.63 18.81
C ALA A 180 -19.37 -17.18 19.71
N THR A 181 -20.60 -17.58 19.38
CA THR A 181 -21.81 -17.35 20.20
C THR A 181 -22.07 -18.46 21.23
N ALA A 182 -21.30 -19.56 21.18
CA ALA A 182 -21.41 -20.65 22.11
C ALA A 182 -20.71 -20.36 23.45
N VAL A 183 -21.11 -21.04 24.51
CA VAL A 183 -20.46 -20.94 25.84
C VAL A 183 -19.01 -21.41 25.80
N ALA A 184 -18.64 -22.22 24.80
CA ALA A 184 -17.28 -22.73 24.60
C ALA A 184 -16.97 -22.77 23.10
N PRO A 185 -16.48 -21.67 22.52
CA PRO A 185 -16.03 -21.65 21.14
C PRO A 185 -14.85 -22.60 20.94
N SER A 186 -14.70 -23.12 19.73
CA SER A 186 -13.57 -23.96 19.35
C SER A 186 -12.73 -23.26 18.27
N TRP A 187 -11.45 -23.57 18.27
CA TRP A 187 -10.50 -23.04 17.31
C TRP A 187 -10.10 -24.12 16.32
N TYR A 188 -10.08 -23.78 15.06
CA TYR A 188 -9.68 -24.66 13.99
C TYR A 188 -8.55 -24.01 13.20
N VAL A 189 -7.55 -24.83 12.85
CA VAL A 189 -6.35 -24.35 12.15
C VAL A 189 -6.18 -25.09 10.86
N GLY A 190 -6.14 -24.36 9.76
CA GLY A 190 -5.79 -24.89 8.44
C GLY A 190 -4.33 -25.30 8.37
N SER A 191 -3.97 -26.19 7.45
CA SER A 191 -2.59 -26.61 7.26
C SER A 191 -2.16 -26.69 5.81
N ASP A 192 -0.88 -26.41 5.54
CA ASP A 192 -0.27 -26.40 4.21
C ASP A 192 0.20 -27.76 3.72
N ILE A 193 -0.03 -28.86 4.47
CA ILE A 193 0.75 -30.06 4.27
C ILE A 193 0.00 -31.29 3.92
N VAL A 194 0.78 -32.10 3.51
CA VAL A 194 0.91 -33.21 2.67
C VAL A 194 0.82 -34.54 3.37
N ASP A 195 1.31 -34.69 4.55
CA ASP A 195 1.04 -35.88 5.31
C ASP A 195 -0.30 -35.76 6.04
N CYS A 196 -1.30 -36.40 5.47
CA CYS A 196 -2.65 -36.43 6.01
C CYS A 196 -2.83 -37.37 7.20
N ALA A 197 -1.77 -37.86 7.82
CA ALA A 197 -1.88 -38.74 8.97
C ALA A 197 -2.51 -38.04 10.18
N THR A 198 -2.30 -36.73 10.28
CA THR A 198 -2.89 -35.89 11.34
C THR A 198 -3.85 -34.90 10.73
N PRO A 199 -5.11 -34.92 11.00
CA PRO A 199 -6.07 -33.90 10.61
C PRO A 199 -5.72 -32.57 11.29
N TYR A 200 -6.38 -31.48 10.88
CA TYR A 200 -6.17 -30.19 11.51
C TYR A 200 -6.36 -30.28 13.03
N ILE A 201 -5.64 -29.43 13.73
CA ILE A 201 -5.76 -29.30 15.18
C ILE A 201 -6.87 -28.35 15.54
N TYR A 202 -7.50 -28.60 16.65
CA TYR A 202 -8.47 -27.66 17.24
C TYR A 202 -8.23 -27.54 18.74
N LYS A 203 -8.75 -26.48 19.32
CA LYS A 203 -8.72 -26.19 20.73
C LYS A 203 -10.10 -25.71 21.18
N ALA A 204 -10.68 -26.37 22.17
CA ALA A 204 -11.84 -25.84 22.86
C ALA A 204 -11.41 -24.73 23.83
N ALA A 205 -12.25 -23.71 24.00
CA ALA A 205 -11.94 -22.57 24.88
C ALA A 205 -11.71 -22.96 26.34
N THR A 206 -12.24 -24.10 26.78
CA THR A 206 -12.07 -24.63 28.13
C THR A 206 -10.92 -25.64 28.27
N ASP A 207 -10.28 -26.04 27.17
CA ASP A 207 -9.19 -27.01 27.19
C ASP A 207 -7.85 -26.29 27.15
N ALA A 208 -6.91 -26.72 28.01
CA ALA A 208 -5.55 -26.21 28.04
C ALA A 208 -4.71 -26.68 26.84
N ASN A 209 -5.13 -27.72 26.15
CA ASN A 209 -4.30 -28.38 25.13
C ASN A 209 -4.94 -28.31 23.74
N TRP A 210 -4.08 -28.24 22.73
CA TRP A 210 -4.47 -28.46 21.34
C TRP A 210 -4.64 -29.97 21.11
N THR A 211 -5.73 -30.35 20.50
CA THR A 211 -6.03 -31.73 20.18
C THR A 211 -6.07 -31.93 18.68
N SER A 212 -5.62 -33.08 18.19
CA SER A 212 -5.90 -33.50 16.83
C SER A 212 -7.39 -33.80 16.69
N SER A 213 -8.05 -33.20 15.70
CA SER A 213 -9.42 -33.60 15.44
C SER A 213 -9.44 -35.02 14.86
N ASN A 214 -10.36 -35.85 15.31
CA ASN A 214 -10.61 -37.17 14.72
C ASN A 214 -11.31 -37.08 13.35
N ILE A 215 -11.15 -35.98 12.63
CA ILE A 215 -11.80 -35.75 11.35
C ILE A 215 -11.09 -36.58 10.29
N THR A 216 -11.70 -37.64 9.88
CA THR A 216 -11.20 -38.55 8.85
C THR A 216 -11.35 -37.98 7.43
N SER A 217 -11.97 -36.82 7.27
CA SER A 217 -12.29 -36.23 5.96
C SER A 217 -11.14 -35.44 5.31
N GLY A 218 -9.94 -35.42 5.91
CA GLY A 218 -8.78 -34.75 5.34
C GLY A 218 -8.52 -33.36 5.90
N ARG A 219 -7.80 -32.53 5.16
CA ARG A 219 -7.33 -31.21 5.56
C ARG A 219 -7.74 -30.14 4.61
N PHE A 220 -7.83 -28.93 5.15
CA PHE A 220 -8.05 -27.73 4.37
C PHE A 220 -6.86 -26.80 4.53
N LYS A 221 -6.44 -26.20 3.41
CA LYS A 221 -5.39 -25.21 3.41
C LYS A 221 -5.88 -23.87 3.95
N TYR A 222 -7.10 -23.49 3.60
CA TYR A 222 -7.72 -22.24 4.00
C TYR A 222 -9.03 -22.52 4.70
N MET A 223 -9.31 -21.77 5.75
CA MET A 223 -10.56 -21.87 6.51
C MET A 223 -11.14 -20.49 6.78
N THR A 224 -12.47 -20.43 6.86
CA THR A 224 -13.21 -19.24 7.27
C THR A 224 -14.53 -19.67 7.92
N VAL A 225 -15.12 -18.77 8.70
CA VAL A 225 -16.43 -18.98 9.32
C VAL A 225 -17.42 -18.01 8.68
N GLY A 226 -18.51 -18.54 8.18
CA GLY A 226 -19.65 -17.79 7.66
C GLY A 226 -20.94 -18.23 8.32
N ARG A 227 -22.05 -17.74 7.84
CA ARG A 227 -23.39 -18.13 8.31
C ARG A 227 -24.20 -18.78 7.20
N ASN A 228 -25.11 -19.66 7.58
CA ASN A 228 -26.11 -20.20 6.65
C ASN A 228 -27.35 -19.29 6.60
N SER A 229 -28.30 -19.63 5.72
CA SER A 229 -29.56 -18.89 5.57
C SER A 229 -30.42 -18.80 6.84
N SER A 230 -30.13 -19.64 7.84
CA SER A 230 -30.77 -19.62 9.16
C SER A 230 -30.00 -18.82 10.20
N GLY A 231 -28.89 -18.17 9.82
CA GLY A 231 -28.04 -17.40 10.72
C GLY A 231 -27.07 -18.21 11.57
N ASN A 232 -27.05 -19.56 11.40
CA ASN A 232 -26.14 -20.42 12.15
C ASN A 232 -24.73 -20.38 11.56
N GLU A 233 -23.72 -20.41 12.43
CA GLU A 233 -22.33 -20.48 12.00
C GLU A 233 -22.02 -21.78 11.27
N ILE A 234 -21.24 -21.66 10.21
CA ILE A 234 -20.74 -22.76 9.40
C ILE A 234 -19.24 -22.54 9.21
N LEU A 235 -18.46 -23.57 9.52
CA LEU A 235 -17.04 -23.60 9.18
C LEU A 235 -16.85 -24.04 7.73
N TRP A 236 -16.15 -23.25 6.96
CA TRP A 236 -15.78 -23.53 5.57
C TRP A 236 -14.30 -23.85 5.47
N GLY A 237 -14.01 -24.90 4.73
CA GLY A 237 -12.65 -25.29 4.37
C GLY A 237 -12.47 -25.31 2.86
N ALA A 238 -11.34 -24.84 2.39
CA ALA A 238 -10.99 -24.75 0.97
C ALA A 238 -9.61 -25.34 0.68
N ASN A 239 -9.40 -25.80 -0.55
CA ASN A 239 -8.21 -26.51 -0.99
C ASN A 239 -7.98 -27.78 -0.14
N HIS A 240 -8.76 -28.80 -0.47
CA HIS A 240 -8.90 -30.01 0.31
C HIS A 240 -7.84 -31.06 -0.06
N ILE A 241 -7.21 -31.64 0.94
CA ILE A 241 -6.30 -32.76 0.80
C ILE A 241 -6.86 -33.93 1.64
N PHE A 242 -7.08 -35.06 1.01
CA PHE A 242 -7.60 -36.25 1.65
C PHE A 242 -6.59 -37.39 1.54
N LYS A 243 -6.14 -37.94 2.68
CA LYS A 243 -5.28 -39.14 2.70
C LYS A 243 -6.07 -40.34 2.25
N THR A 244 -5.67 -40.95 1.18
CA THR A 244 -6.13 -42.28 0.83
C THR A 244 -5.43 -43.29 1.76
N ALA A 245 -6.00 -44.42 2.06
CA ALA A 245 -5.31 -45.47 2.79
C ALA A 245 -4.28 -46.22 1.90
N ARG A 246 -3.89 -45.65 0.79
CA ARG A 246 -3.04 -46.25 -0.24
C ARG A 246 -1.63 -45.69 -0.17
N THR A 247 -0.67 -46.54 -0.49
CA THR A 247 0.74 -46.21 -0.62
C THR A 247 1.29 -46.73 -1.96
N VAL A 248 2.41 -46.21 -2.38
CA VAL A 248 3.16 -46.75 -3.53
C VAL A 248 3.66 -48.13 -3.18
N ASN A 249 3.40 -49.13 -4.00
CA ASN A 249 3.76 -50.52 -3.71
C ASN A 249 5.23 -50.86 -4.09
N GLU A 250 5.80 -50.09 -5.02
CA GLU A 250 7.15 -50.33 -5.53
C GLU A 250 7.95 -49.01 -5.60
N THR A 251 9.24 -49.09 -5.91
CA THR A 251 10.03 -47.91 -6.18
C THR A 251 9.58 -47.32 -7.52
N PHE A 252 9.19 -46.09 -7.53
CA PHE A 252 8.64 -45.36 -8.66
C PHE A 252 9.64 -44.26 -9.09
N SER A 253 10.26 -44.43 -10.27
CA SER A 253 11.26 -43.49 -10.76
C SER A 253 10.61 -42.17 -11.23
N ASP A 254 11.43 -41.16 -11.47
CA ASP A 254 10.95 -39.84 -11.97
C ASP A 254 10.42 -39.86 -13.42
N SER A 255 10.66 -40.96 -14.14
CA SER A 255 10.23 -41.16 -15.52
C SER A 255 9.07 -42.16 -15.70
N ASP A 256 8.77 -42.95 -14.64
CA ASP A 256 7.68 -43.92 -14.72
C ASP A 256 6.31 -43.21 -14.79
N VAL A 257 5.42 -43.76 -15.58
CA VAL A 257 4.03 -43.20 -15.79
C VAL A 257 2.95 -44.16 -15.27
N THR A 258 3.32 -45.36 -14.82
CA THR A 258 2.40 -46.31 -14.19
C THR A 258 2.78 -46.47 -12.73
N LEU A 259 1.88 -46.01 -11.84
CA LEU A 259 2.05 -46.07 -10.38
C LEU A 259 1.25 -47.21 -9.81
N THR A 260 1.92 -48.21 -9.25
CA THR A 260 1.29 -49.37 -8.62
C THR A 260 0.98 -49.06 -7.15
N LEU A 261 -0.27 -49.21 -6.76
CA LEU A 261 -0.76 -49.00 -5.40
C LEU A 261 -0.64 -50.25 -4.53
N SER A 262 -0.58 -50.06 -3.23
CA SER A 262 -0.61 -51.16 -2.24
C SER A 262 -1.94 -51.91 -2.23
N ASP A 263 -3.00 -51.38 -2.82
CA ASP A 263 -4.32 -52.01 -2.93
C ASP A 263 -5.09 -51.35 -4.09
N ALA A 264 -6.23 -51.93 -4.48
CA ALA A 264 -7.01 -51.44 -5.64
C ALA A 264 -7.43 -49.95 -5.49
N ALA A 265 -7.33 -49.22 -6.61
CA ALA A 265 -7.70 -47.80 -6.71
C ALA A 265 -9.21 -47.57 -6.58
N SER A 266 -10.01 -48.60 -6.89
CA SER A 266 -11.47 -48.49 -6.96
C SER A 266 -12.11 -47.93 -5.69
N GLY A 267 -12.94 -46.91 -5.88
CA GLY A 267 -13.69 -46.24 -4.80
C GLY A 267 -12.98 -45.09 -4.09
N HIS A 268 -11.70 -44.80 -4.43
CA HIS A 268 -10.93 -43.75 -3.78
C HIS A 268 -10.21 -42.81 -4.75
N ILE A 269 -9.76 -43.30 -5.88
CA ILE A 269 -9.02 -42.54 -6.91
C ILE A 269 -9.63 -42.84 -8.26
N ALA A 270 -10.04 -41.81 -8.96
CA ALA A 270 -10.67 -41.87 -10.27
C ALA A 270 -9.80 -41.25 -11.36
N ILE A 271 -10.16 -41.47 -12.62
CA ILE A 271 -9.57 -40.77 -13.75
C ILE A 271 -9.92 -39.28 -13.63
N ASN A 272 -8.96 -38.43 -13.90
CA ASN A 272 -8.91 -36.97 -13.73
C ASN A 272 -8.72 -36.49 -12.29
N ASP A 273 -8.56 -37.38 -11.32
CA ASP A 273 -8.14 -36.97 -9.98
C ASP A 273 -6.70 -36.46 -10.00
N ILE A 274 -6.44 -35.45 -9.19
CA ILE A 274 -5.09 -35.00 -8.89
C ILE A 274 -4.66 -35.67 -7.58
N ILE A 275 -3.52 -36.36 -7.60
CA ILE A 275 -2.95 -37.01 -6.44
C ILE A 275 -1.62 -36.36 -6.04
N LEU A 276 -1.37 -36.39 -4.74
CA LEU A 276 -0.08 -36.05 -4.14
C LEU A 276 0.61 -37.31 -3.69
N VAL A 277 1.83 -37.53 -4.13
CA VAL A 277 2.63 -38.70 -3.79
C VAL A 277 3.88 -38.26 -3.02
N GLY A 278 4.19 -38.95 -1.93
CA GLY A 278 5.32 -38.64 -1.08
C GLY A 278 5.04 -37.60 -0.02
N ALA A 279 6.07 -37.18 0.68
CA ALA A 279 5.99 -36.20 1.77
C ALA A 279 7.00 -35.05 1.56
N LEU A 280 6.64 -33.85 2.02
CA LEU A 280 7.48 -32.63 2.06
C LEU A 280 8.28 -32.34 0.78
N ALA A 281 9.61 -32.27 0.93
CA ALA A 281 10.52 -31.94 -0.16
C ALA A 281 10.53 -32.96 -1.32
N ALA A 282 10.07 -34.20 -1.07
CA ALA A 282 9.97 -35.27 -2.06
C ALA A 282 8.54 -35.38 -2.66
N GLN A 283 7.64 -34.46 -2.33
CA GLN A 283 6.28 -34.48 -2.83
C GLN A 283 6.18 -34.17 -4.30
N GLU A 284 5.30 -34.88 -4.98
CA GLU A 284 4.94 -34.66 -6.36
C GLU A 284 3.42 -34.64 -6.54
N THR A 285 2.94 -33.73 -7.37
CA THR A 285 1.55 -33.69 -7.83
C THR A 285 1.45 -34.40 -9.18
N MET A 286 0.50 -35.31 -9.32
CA MET A 286 0.26 -36.09 -10.54
C MET A 286 -1.20 -36.05 -10.93
N LEU A 287 -1.51 -36.02 -12.23
CA LEU A 287 -2.85 -36.16 -12.75
C LEU A 287 -3.09 -37.61 -13.15
N VAL A 288 -4.14 -38.25 -12.67
CA VAL A 288 -4.52 -39.61 -13.01
C VAL A 288 -5.24 -39.63 -14.37
N THR A 289 -4.68 -40.33 -15.35
CA THR A 289 -5.27 -40.46 -16.69
C THR A 289 -5.84 -41.87 -16.94
N GLY A 290 -5.52 -42.84 -16.08
CA GLY A 290 -6.05 -44.18 -16.15
C GLY A 290 -6.03 -44.85 -14.78
N ALA A 291 -6.98 -45.73 -14.49
CA ALA A 291 -7.06 -46.52 -13.27
C ALA A 291 -7.53 -47.94 -13.61
N SER A 292 -6.71 -48.96 -13.29
CA SER A 292 -7.02 -50.39 -13.54
C SER A 292 -6.48 -51.23 -12.43
N GLY A 293 -7.36 -51.79 -11.61
CA GLY A 293 -6.95 -52.60 -10.44
C GLY A 293 -6.16 -51.73 -9.43
N SER A 294 -4.91 -52.12 -9.21
CA SER A 294 -3.98 -51.36 -8.36
C SER A 294 -3.12 -50.36 -9.14
N ASP A 295 -3.23 -50.32 -10.47
CA ASP A 295 -2.35 -49.50 -11.29
C ASP A 295 -3.04 -48.21 -11.72
N LEU A 296 -2.33 -47.10 -11.53
CA LEU A 296 -2.72 -45.77 -12.00
C LEU A 296 -1.78 -45.36 -13.14
N THR A 297 -2.36 -44.92 -14.26
CA THR A 297 -1.61 -44.19 -15.26
C THR A 297 -1.64 -42.71 -14.93
N VAL A 298 -0.46 -42.08 -14.85
CA VAL A 298 -0.36 -40.71 -14.38
C VAL A 298 0.44 -39.80 -15.31
N VAL A 299 0.07 -38.53 -15.33
CA VAL A 299 0.89 -37.43 -15.87
C VAL A 299 1.75 -36.92 -14.74
N ARG A 300 3.04 -37.03 -14.89
CA ARG A 300 4.05 -36.65 -13.87
C ARG A 300 4.24 -35.15 -13.81
N GLY A 301 4.60 -34.67 -12.63
CA GLY A 301 4.95 -33.28 -12.46
C GLY A 301 3.82 -32.30 -12.75
N TYR A 302 2.58 -32.67 -12.55
CA TYR A 302 1.41 -31.84 -12.80
C TYR A 302 1.38 -30.64 -11.83
N GLY A 303 1.91 -29.50 -12.30
CA GLY A 303 2.11 -28.31 -11.46
C GLY A 303 3.25 -28.41 -10.43
N SER A 304 4.09 -29.41 -10.53
CA SER A 304 5.27 -29.64 -9.69
C SER A 304 6.41 -30.26 -10.53
N ALA A 305 7.57 -30.52 -9.92
CA ALA A 305 8.62 -31.29 -10.60
C ALA A 305 8.38 -32.80 -10.41
N ALA A 306 8.65 -33.62 -11.45
CA ALA A 306 8.66 -35.06 -11.33
C ALA A 306 9.80 -35.52 -10.38
N ARG A 307 9.52 -36.52 -9.52
CA ARG A 307 10.44 -37.02 -8.48
C ARG A 307 10.33 -38.52 -8.33
N ALA A 308 11.42 -39.15 -7.95
CA ALA A 308 11.39 -40.56 -7.57
C ALA A 308 10.74 -40.77 -6.19
N HIS A 309 9.95 -41.82 -6.06
CA HIS A 309 9.27 -42.20 -4.82
C HIS A 309 9.63 -43.63 -4.40
N SER A 310 9.81 -43.80 -3.12
CA SER A 310 10.07 -45.16 -2.55
C SER A 310 8.76 -45.91 -2.35
N SER A 311 8.84 -47.23 -2.33
CA SER A 311 7.77 -48.10 -1.85
C SER A 311 7.33 -47.63 -0.44
N GLY A 312 6.03 -47.63 -0.19
CA GLY A 312 5.43 -47.11 1.04
C GLY A 312 5.15 -45.59 1.03
N ALA A 313 5.52 -44.84 -0.03
CA ALA A 313 5.20 -43.45 -0.13
C ALA A 313 3.67 -43.23 -0.07
N ILE A 314 3.24 -42.25 0.73
CA ILE A 314 1.83 -41.96 0.97
C ILE A 314 1.23 -41.35 -0.28
N ILE A 315 -0.02 -41.70 -0.56
CA ILE A 315 -0.84 -41.10 -1.64
C ILE A 315 -2.02 -40.39 -1.03
N SER A 316 -2.19 -39.15 -1.39
CA SER A 316 -3.33 -38.31 -0.99
C SER A 316 -4.07 -37.80 -2.20
N LEU A 317 -5.39 -37.75 -2.13
CA LEU A 317 -6.20 -37.08 -3.13
C LEU A 317 -6.10 -35.56 -2.89
N TYR A 318 -5.75 -34.82 -3.91
CA TYR A 318 -5.61 -33.37 -3.85
C TYR A 318 -6.71 -32.71 -4.66
N GLN A 319 -7.54 -31.94 -3.99
CA GLN A 319 -8.66 -31.22 -4.57
C GLN A 319 -8.47 -29.71 -4.38
N PRO A 320 -7.58 -29.08 -5.16
CA PRO A 320 -7.20 -27.68 -4.97
C PRO A 320 -8.32 -26.69 -5.27
N HIS A 321 -9.37 -27.12 -5.99
CA HIS A 321 -10.50 -26.32 -6.45
C HIS A 321 -11.79 -26.55 -5.64
N VAL A 322 -11.72 -27.29 -4.52
CA VAL A 322 -12.90 -27.73 -3.78
C VAL A 322 -13.03 -26.98 -2.46
N ILE A 323 -14.28 -26.66 -2.10
CA ILE A 323 -14.68 -26.23 -0.76
C ILE A 323 -15.61 -27.25 -0.11
N LYS A 324 -15.57 -27.30 1.21
CA LYS A 324 -16.50 -28.08 2.06
C LYS A 324 -16.94 -27.26 3.26
N SER A 325 -18.06 -27.61 3.83
CA SER A 325 -18.58 -26.92 5.01
C SER A 325 -19.02 -27.90 6.08
N SER A 326 -19.04 -27.44 7.33
CA SER A 326 -19.57 -28.20 8.46
C SER A 326 -20.22 -27.29 9.49
N SER A 327 -21.36 -27.74 10.03
CA SER A 327 -22.01 -27.12 11.19
C SER A 327 -21.52 -27.73 12.51
N ASP A 328 -20.84 -28.87 12.47
CA ASP A 328 -20.21 -29.54 13.61
C ASP A 328 -18.82 -30.07 13.16
N PRO A 329 -17.82 -29.21 13.08
CA PRO A 329 -16.52 -29.59 12.54
C PRO A 329 -15.77 -30.66 13.34
N SER A 330 -16.17 -30.90 14.59
CA SER A 330 -15.60 -31.96 15.43
C SER A 330 -16.05 -33.37 15.01
N ASN A 331 -17.13 -33.45 14.24
CA ASN A 331 -17.71 -34.72 13.75
C ASN A 331 -17.37 -34.90 12.26
N ALA A 332 -16.61 -35.95 11.95
CA ALA A 332 -16.21 -36.29 10.58
C ALA A 332 -17.39 -36.45 9.61
N GLY A 333 -18.52 -36.94 10.10
CA GLY A 333 -19.74 -37.17 9.29
C GLY A 333 -20.54 -35.89 8.99
N SER A 334 -20.24 -34.77 9.62
CA SER A 334 -20.97 -33.51 9.43
C SER A 334 -20.45 -32.65 8.28
N TRP A 335 -19.35 -33.03 7.65
CA TRP A 335 -18.80 -32.30 6.51
C TRP A 335 -19.60 -32.53 5.24
N SER A 336 -19.94 -31.46 4.54
CA SER A 336 -20.68 -31.50 3.30
C SER A 336 -19.96 -32.32 2.21
N THR A 337 -20.70 -32.68 1.18
CA THR A 337 -20.10 -33.13 -0.09
C THR A 337 -19.20 -32.03 -0.65
N PRO A 338 -18.11 -32.37 -1.36
CA PRO A 338 -17.26 -31.40 -2.03
C PRO A 338 -18.05 -30.54 -3.02
N VAL A 339 -17.79 -29.24 -3.01
CA VAL A 339 -18.30 -28.30 -4.00
C VAL A 339 -17.13 -27.81 -4.83
N GLU A 340 -17.19 -28.02 -6.14
CA GLU A 340 -16.17 -27.58 -7.07
C GLU A 340 -16.33 -26.10 -7.41
N ILE A 341 -15.24 -25.34 -7.30
CA ILE A 341 -15.19 -23.91 -7.61
C ILE A 341 -14.40 -23.71 -8.90
N GLY A 342 -15.09 -23.40 -9.98
CA GLY A 342 -14.47 -23.22 -11.30
C GLY A 342 -13.79 -24.49 -11.82
N THR A 343 -12.66 -24.36 -12.50
CA THR A 343 -11.92 -25.47 -13.11
C THR A 343 -10.82 -25.99 -12.17
N ASP A 344 -10.39 -27.23 -12.35
CA ASP A 344 -9.38 -27.91 -11.52
C ASP A 344 -7.93 -27.47 -11.79
N ASP A 345 -7.69 -26.82 -12.92
CA ASP A 345 -6.38 -26.31 -13.32
C ASP A 345 -5.90 -25.07 -12.54
N SER A 346 -6.81 -24.41 -11.84
CA SER A 346 -6.52 -23.22 -11.02
C SER A 346 -6.79 -23.50 -9.55
N PRO A 347 -5.77 -23.53 -8.69
CA PRO A 347 -5.96 -23.79 -7.26
C PRO A 347 -6.63 -22.61 -6.54
N ILE A 348 -7.38 -22.93 -5.49
CA ILE A 348 -7.89 -21.93 -4.55
C ILE A 348 -6.71 -21.34 -3.78
N THR A 349 -6.64 -20.01 -3.75
CA THR A 349 -5.60 -19.23 -3.08
C THR A 349 -6.08 -18.55 -1.80
N GLY A 350 -7.39 -18.50 -1.56
CA GLY A 350 -7.98 -17.98 -0.35
C GLY A 350 -9.49 -18.18 -0.29
N ILE A 351 -10.04 -18.01 0.90
CA ILE A 351 -11.49 -18.02 1.17
C ILE A 351 -11.77 -16.99 2.24
N VAL A 352 -12.75 -16.15 2.00
CA VAL A 352 -13.21 -15.12 2.95
C VAL A 352 -14.73 -15.02 2.88
N VAL A 353 -15.32 -14.40 3.89
CA VAL A 353 -16.74 -14.09 3.94
C VAL A 353 -16.90 -12.59 3.73
N ASP A 354 -17.78 -12.21 2.82
CA ASP A 354 -18.27 -10.85 2.74
C ASP A 354 -19.19 -10.57 3.93
N GLY A 355 -18.75 -9.68 4.83
CA GLY A 355 -19.45 -9.41 6.10
C GLY A 355 -20.84 -8.81 5.93
N ASP A 356 -21.11 -8.18 4.78
CA ASP A 356 -22.39 -7.52 4.51
C ASP A 356 -23.47 -8.50 4.03
N THR A 357 -23.06 -9.54 3.30
CA THR A 357 -23.99 -10.47 2.64
C THR A 357 -23.90 -11.91 3.13
N ASP A 358 -22.97 -12.23 4.03
CA ASP A 358 -22.61 -13.61 4.42
C ASP A 358 -22.22 -14.51 3.20
N THR A 359 -21.89 -13.90 2.07
CA THR A 359 -21.48 -14.64 0.86
C THR A 359 -20.07 -15.15 1.02
N ILE A 360 -19.85 -16.41 0.67
CA ILE A 360 -18.51 -16.98 0.63
C ILE A 360 -17.81 -16.55 -0.66
N LEU A 361 -16.71 -15.86 -0.52
CA LEU A 361 -15.84 -15.48 -1.63
C LEU A 361 -14.63 -16.39 -1.66
N VAL A 362 -14.41 -17.01 -2.79
CA VAL A 362 -13.31 -17.93 -3.02
C VAL A 362 -12.40 -17.34 -4.09
N THR A 363 -11.16 -17.10 -3.74
CA THR A 363 -10.16 -16.63 -4.69
C THR A 363 -9.38 -17.79 -5.27
N LYS A 364 -9.12 -17.72 -6.56
CA LYS A 364 -8.29 -18.66 -7.32
C LYS A 364 -7.26 -17.88 -8.13
N THR A 365 -6.24 -18.54 -8.61
CA THR A 365 -5.21 -17.87 -9.44
C THR A 365 -5.77 -17.19 -10.68
N ASP A 366 -6.93 -17.62 -11.16
CA ASP A 366 -7.60 -17.15 -12.36
C ASP A 366 -8.80 -16.22 -12.12
N GLY A 367 -9.20 -15.98 -10.88
CA GLY A 367 -10.35 -15.12 -10.62
C GLY A 367 -10.94 -15.22 -9.21
N ILE A 368 -12.08 -14.56 -9.05
CA ILE A 368 -12.87 -14.56 -7.83
C ILE A 368 -14.21 -15.22 -8.12
N TYR A 369 -14.61 -16.07 -7.21
CA TYR A 369 -15.87 -16.80 -7.27
C TYR A 369 -16.68 -16.51 -6.01
N SER A 370 -18.00 -16.40 -6.13
CA SER A 370 -18.90 -16.44 -5.00
C SER A 370 -19.58 -17.79 -4.91
N TYR A 371 -19.78 -18.21 -3.68
CA TYR A 371 -20.64 -19.33 -3.36
C TYR A 371 -21.75 -18.83 -2.43
N THR A 372 -22.96 -18.95 -2.89
CA THR A 372 -24.14 -18.48 -2.16
C THR A 372 -24.81 -19.63 -1.39
N THR A 373 -25.58 -19.30 -0.38
CA THR A 373 -26.27 -20.27 0.48
C THR A 373 -27.28 -21.16 -0.26
N ASP A 374 -27.68 -20.78 -1.47
CA ASP A 374 -28.51 -21.57 -2.38
C ASP A 374 -27.70 -22.60 -3.22
N GLY A 375 -26.40 -22.70 -2.98
CA GLY A 375 -25.51 -23.65 -3.64
C GLY A 375 -25.00 -23.23 -5.01
N GLN A 376 -25.18 -21.96 -5.39
CA GLN A 376 -24.72 -21.46 -6.69
C GLN A 376 -23.27 -20.98 -6.63
N VAL A 377 -22.47 -21.48 -7.57
CA VAL A 377 -21.13 -20.98 -7.84
C VAL A 377 -21.18 -19.96 -8.98
N ARG A 378 -20.70 -18.75 -8.76
CA ARG A 378 -20.65 -17.69 -9.78
C ARG A 378 -19.23 -17.15 -9.94
N ASN A 379 -18.75 -17.06 -11.16
CA ASN A 379 -17.51 -16.34 -11.44
C ASN A 379 -17.81 -14.84 -11.48
N LEU A 380 -17.23 -14.09 -10.57
CA LEU A 380 -17.47 -12.65 -10.42
C LEU A 380 -16.61 -11.82 -11.35
N THR A 381 -15.44 -12.33 -11.74
CA THR A 381 -14.55 -11.59 -12.62
C THR A 381 -13.74 -12.49 -13.54
N THR A 382 -13.80 -12.16 -14.83
CA THR A 382 -13.01 -12.81 -15.87
C THR A 382 -11.74 -12.02 -16.21
N LEU A 383 -11.56 -10.84 -15.62
CA LEU A 383 -10.44 -9.92 -15.91
C LEU A 383 -9.09 -10.49 -15.48
N PHE A 384 -9.07 -11.37 -14.48
CA PHE A 384 -7.82 -11.88 -13.90
C PHE A 384 -7.18 -13.03 -14.66
N ARG A 385 -7.87 -13.64 -15.60
CA ARG A 385 -7.31 -14.70 -16.47
C ARG A 385 -6.07 -14.25 -17.25
N GLN A 386 -5.93 -12.94 -17.45
CA GLN A 386 -4.79 -12.35 -18.16
C GLN A 386 -3.56 -12.17 -17.27
N PHE A 387 -3.71 -12.22 -15.96
CA PHE A 387 -2.63 -12.02 -14.97
C PHE A 387 -2.25 -13.32 -14.27
N GLY A 388 -2.14 -14.43 -15.01
CA GLY A 388 -1.85 -15.74 -14.45
C GLY A 388 -0.54 -15.78 -13.67
N HIS A 389 -0.62 -15.63 -12.35
CA HIS A 389 0.48 -15.84 -11.43
C HIS A 389 0.03 -16.83 -10.35
N SER A 390 0.89 -17.78 -9.98
CA SER A 390 0.58 -18.84 -9.00
C SER A 390 0.19 -18.33 -7.61
N ASP A 391 0.61 -17.11 -7.27
CA ASP A 391 0.37 -16.49 -5.96
C ASP A 391 -0.68 -15.39 -6.00
N ASN A 392 -1.45 -15.25 -7.11
CA ASN A 392 -2.52 -14.27 -7.17
C ASN A 392 -3.55 -14.52 -6.07
N PHE A 393 -3.95 -13.43 -5.40
CA PHE A 393 -4.96 -13.39 -4.35
C PHE A 393 -4.62 -14.22 -3.09
N ARG A 394 -3.39 -14.65 -2.97
CA ARG A 394 -2.91 -15.31 -1.76
C ARG A 394 -2.89 -14.30 -0.62
N GLY A 395 -3.52 -14.67 0.50
CA GLY A 395 -3.66 -13.74 1.63
C GLY A 395 -4.76 -12.69 1.43
N VAL A 396 -5.78 -13.01 0.61
CA VAL A 396 -7.00 -12.20 0.55
C VAL A 396 -7.50 -11.85 1.95
N TYR A 397 -7.87 -10.59 2.15
CA TYR A 397 -8.28 -10.09 3.46
C TYR A 397 -9.48 -9.15 3.33
N VAL A 398 -10.40 -9.24 4.30
CA VAL A 398 -11.54 -8.32 4.39
C VAL A 398 -11.29 -7.33 5.51
N TRP A 399 -11.36 -6.05 5.20
CA TRP A 399 -11.17 -4.96 6.14
C TRP A 399 -12.17 -3.84 5.87
N ASN A 400 -12.97 -3.46 6.86
CA ASN A 400 -13.97 -2.39 6.76
C ASN A 400 -14.82 -2.46 5.48
N SER A 401 -15.37 -3.66 5.17
CA SER A 401 -16.14 -3.94 3.93
C SER A 401 -15.33 -3.88 2.62
N HIS A 402 -14.02 -3.68 2.67
CA HIS A 402 -13.13 -3.82 1.53
C HIS A 402 -12.62 -5.24 1.40
N ILE A 403 -12.67 -5.79 0.20
CA ILE A 403 -12.11 -7.10 -0.11
C ILE A 403 -10.78 -6.88 -0.83
N LEU A 404 -9.70 -7.06 -0.11
CA LEU A 404 -8.35 -6.76 -0.57
C LEU A 404 -7.70 -7.98 -1.20
N LEU A 405 -7.23 -7.83 -2.43
CA LEU A 405 -6.75 -8.89 -3.29
C LEU A 405 -5.28 -8.65 -3.68
N PRO A 406 -4.32 -9.30 -3.01
CA PRO A 406 -2.92 -9.23 -3.40
C PRO A 406 -2.67 -9.84 -4.78
N LEU A 407 -1.84 -9.20 -5.59
CA LEU A 407 -1.34 -9.73 -6.85
C LEU A 407 0.03 -10.36 -6.64
N GLY A 408 0.23 -11.58 -7.13
CA GLY A 408 1.48 -12.33 -6.94
C GLY A 408 2.71 -11.69 -7.58
N GLY A 409 2.52 -10.89 -8.62
CA GLY A 409 3.58 -10.10 -9.26
C GLY A 409 3.84 -8.74 -8.62
N GLY A 410 3.13 -8.41 -7.55
CA GLY A 410 3.11 -7.09 -6.91
C GLY A 410 1.83 -6.31 -7.25
N GLY A 411 1.37 -5.56 -6.27
CA GLY A 411 0.14 -4.79 -6.35
C GLY A 411 -0.96 -5.30 -5.42
N LEU A 412 -1.97 -4.45 -5.25
CA LEU A 412 -3.11 -4.69 -4.39
C LEU A 412 -4.37 -4.13 -5.06
N LEU A 413 -5.39 -4.95 -5.12
CA LEU A 413 -6.69 -4.56 -5.63
C LEU A 413 -7.71 -4.52 -4.50
N ASP A 414 -8.63 -3.57 -4.58
CA ASP A 414 -9.82 -3.48 -3.75
C ASP A 414 -11.02 -3.90 -4.59
N PHE A 415 -11.69 -4.97 -4.18
CA PHE A 415 -12.82 -5.54 -4.89
C PHE A 415 -14.13 -5.18 -4.18
N ASN A 416 -15.02 -4.57 -4.92
CA ASN A 416 -16.38 -4.30 -4.46
C ASN A 416 -17.32 -5.38 -4.96
N TYR A 417 -17.89 -6.16 -4.01
CA TYR A 417 -18.77 -7.26 -4.33
C TYR A 417 -20.11 -6.81 -4.95
N ALA A 418 -20.66 -5.67 -4.50
CA ALA A 418 -22.00 -5.23 -4.91
C ALA A 418 -22.12 -4.94 -6.41
N ASN A 419 -21.04 -4.43 -7.03
CA ASN A 419 -21.02 -4.09 -8.46
C ASN A 419 -19.97 -4.88 -9.26
N ALA A 420 -19.28 -5.83 -8.63
CA ALA A 420 -18.18 -6.61 -9.21
C ALA A 420 -17.07 -5.73 -9.81
N SER A 421 -16.86 -4.54 -9.27
CA SER A 421 -15.83 -3.62 -9.72
C SER A 421 -14.52 -3.82 -8.95
N VAL A 422 -13.42 -3.46 -9.59
CA VAL A 422 -12.08 -3.57 -9.03
C VAL A 422 -11.39 -2.23 -9.12
N ARG A 423 -10.84 -1.78 -8.01
CA ARG A 423 -10.02 -0.57 -7.92
C ARG A 423 -8.58 -0.97 -7.61
N ASP A 424 -7.65 -0.40 -8.35
CA ASP A 424 -6.23 -0.55 -8.07
C ASP A 424 -5.82 0.40 -6.94
N VAL A 425 -5.40 -0.19 -5.82
CA VAL A 425 -4.92 0.50 -4.62
C VAL A 425 -3.44 0.19 -4.35
N SER A 426 -2.74 -0.22 -5.40
CA SER A 426 -1.33 -0.62 -5.33
C SER A 426 -0.42 0.52 -4.91
N LEU A 427 0.59 0.20 -4.12
CA LEU A 427 1.66 1.11 -3.71
C LEU A 427 2.45 1.67 -4.90
N SER A 428 2.62 0.88 -5.97
CA SER A 428 3.28 1.30 -7.21
C SER A 428 2.60 2.48 -7.91
N LYS A 429 1.29 2.58 -7.75
CA LYS A 429 0.52 3.69 -8.31
C LYS A 429 0.68 4.97 -7.49
N MET A 430 0.79 4.83 -6.17
CA MET A 430 0.87 5.97 -5.26
C MET A 430 2.28 6.57 -5.20
N ALA A 431 3.31 5.74 -5.21
CA ALA A 431 4.70 6.16 -5.10
C ALA A 431 5.56 5.51 -6.19
N PRO A 432 5.40 5.89 -7.47
CA PRO A 432 6.04 5.23 -8.60
C PRO A 432 7.58 5.29 -8.57
N GLU A 433 8.15 6.24 -7.86
CA GLU A 433 9.61 6.38 -7.72
C GLU A 433 10.20 5.42 -6.66
N GLN A 434 9.37 4.86 -5.79
CA GLN A 434 9.79 4.04 -4.64
C GLN A 434 9.67 2.55 -4.94
N THR A 435 10.49 2.06 -5.85
CA THR A 435 10.39 0.68 -6.38
C THR A 435 10.52 -0.41 -5.32
N GLY A 436 11.14 -0.14 -4.17
CA GLY A 436 11.26 -1.11 -3.08
C GLY A 436 9.93 -1.63 -2.56
N ILE A 437 8.92 -0.75 -2.45
CA ILE A 437 7.59 -1.10 -1.94
C ILE A 437 6.62 -1.64 -3.00
N HIS A 438 7.07 -1.88 -4.24
CA HIS A 438 6.22 -2.38 -5.32
C HIS A 438 6.13 -3.91 -5.38
N GLY A 439 6.75 -4.60 -4.44
CA GLY A 439 6.73 -6.05 -4.40
C GLY A 439 5.37 -6.65 -4.02
N PRO A 440 5.28 -7.98 -4.02
CA PRO A 440 4.05 -8.66 -3.63
C PRO A 440 3.69 -8.42 -2.17
N VAL A 441 2.41 -8.21 -1.92
CA VAL A 441 1.82 -8.18 -0.58
C VAL A 441 1.65 -9.62 -0.11
N LEU A 442 2.31 -9.97 0.99
CA LEU A 442 2.41 -11.35 1.48
C LEU A 442 1.37 -11.69 2.56
N ALA A 443 1.07 -10.74 3.41
CA ALA A 443 0.06 -10.85 4.46
C ALA A 443 -0.55 -9.48 4.76
N MET A 444 -1.78 -9.49 5.25
CA MET A 444 -2.49 -8.30 5.69
C MET A 444 -3.25 -8.61 6.99
N HIS A 445 -3.37 -7.62 7.82
CA HIS A 445 -4.26 -7.62 8.97
C HIS A 445 -4.59 -6.18 9.35
N GLY A 446 -5.74 -5.94 9.94
CA GLY A 446 -6.15 -4.61 10.33
C GLY A 446 -6.90 -4.59 11.65
N ASP A 447 -6.96 -3.42 12.23
CA ASP A 447 -7.90 -3.04 13.27
C ASP A 447 -8.98 -2.11 12.66
N PRO A 448 -9.96 -1.61 13.41
CA PRO A 448 -11.00 -0.75 12.85
C PRO A 448 -10.49 0.54 12.20
N THR A 449 -9.27 0.98 12.52
CA THR A 449 -8.71 2.27 12.09
C THR A 449 -7.55 2.15 11.11
N HIS A 450 -6.80 1.05 11.18
CA HIS A 450 -5.59 0.87 10.40
C HIS A 450 -5.55 -0.49 9.71
N LEU A 451 -5.12 -0.48 8.46
CA LEU A 451 -4.75 -1.66 7.71
C LEU A 451 -3.23 -1.79 7.69
N PHE A 452 -2.73 -2.99 7.94
CA PHE A 452 -1.31 -3.30 7.85
C PHE A 452 -1.06 -4.31 6.73
N ALA A 453 0.03 -4.14 6.02
CA ALA A 453 0.44 -5.05 4.94
C ALA A 453 1.94 -5.35 5.03
N LEU A 454 2.30 -6.61 4.87
CA LEU A 454 3.69 -7.04 4.72
C LEU A 454 4.02 -7.13 3.24
N VAL A 455 4.94 -6.28 2.79
CA VAL A 455 5.33 -6.16 1.38
C VAL A 455 6.78 -6.61 1.22
N LYS A 456 7.05 -7.48 0.26
CA LYS A 456 8.42 -7.87 -0.09
C LYS A 456 9.12 -6.77 -0.86
N ASP A 457 10.38 -6.48 -0.56
CA ASP A 457 11.18 -5.52 -1.33
C ASP A 457 11.39 -6.01 -2.77
N ALA A 458 10.90 -5.24 -3.73
CA ALA A 458 10.99 -5.57 -5.16
C ALA A 458 12.40 -5.37 -5.74
N THR A 459 13.25 -4.58 -5.09
CA THR A 459 14.56 -4.20 -5.62
C THR A 459 15.68 -5.17 -5.22
N GLN A 460 15.42 -6.02 -4.23
CA GLN A 460 16.45 -6.90 -3.68
C GLN A 460 16.49 -8.25 -4.39
N PRO A 461 17.67 -8.71 -4.76
CA PRO A 461 17.86 -10.05 -5.26
C PRO A 461 17.47 -11.10 -4.20
N THR A 462 17.23 -12.32 -4.61
CA THR A 462 16.71 -13.42 -3.79
C THR A 462 17.58 -13.81 -2.58
N SER A 463 18.80 -13.26 -2.46
CA SER A 463 19.74 -13.62 -1.39
C SER A 463 19.68 -12.73 -0.14
N THR A 464 19.03 -11.58 -0.20
CA THR A 464 18.90 -10.64 0.94
C THR A 464 17.57 -9.88 0.86
N SER A 465 16.45 -10.61 0.94
CA SER A 465 15.14 -9.96 0.85
C SER A 465 14.84 -9.16 2.12
N HIS A 466 14.49 -7.91 1.95
CA HIS A 466 13.89 -7.09 3.00
C HIS A 466 12.36 -7.10 2.86
N TYR A 467 11.70 -6.78 3.96
CA TYR A 467 10.25 -6.69 4.02
C TYR A 467 9.86 -5.33 4.60
N TYR A 468 8.88 -4.71 3.98
CA TYR A 468 8.28 -3.49 4.51
C TYR A 468 6.98 -3.82 5.21
N VAL A 469 6.84 -3.37 6.45
CA VAL A 469 5.56 -3.33 7.13
C VAL A 469 4.94 -1.98 6.80
N MET A 470 3.87 -2.02 6.03
CA MET A 470 3.13 -0.85 5.62
C MET A 470 1.92 -0.65 6.52
N GLN A 471 1.61 0.58 6.85
CA GLN A 471 0.40 0.98 7.57
C GLN A 471 -0.44 1.88 6.65
N ALA A 472 -1.73 1.65 6.59
CA ALA A 472 -2.66 2.50 5.85
C ALA A 472 -3.85 2.92 6.71
N ASN A 473 -4.32 4.12 6.45
CA ASN A 473 -5.60 4.63 6.92
C ASN A 473 -6.52 4.83 5.73
N GLU A 474 -7.80 4.69 5.98
CA GLU A 474 -8.85 5.08 5.03
C GLU A 474 -9.13 6.57 5.19
N VAL A 475 -9.02 7.32 4.11
CA VAL A 475 -9.24 8.77 4.11
C VAL A 475 -10.13 9.14 2.92
N GLU A 476 -11.14 9.97 3.17
CA GLU A 476 -11.93 10.57 2.10
C GLU A 476 -11.18 11.80 1.54
N HIS A 477 -10.86 11.75 0.26
CA HIS A 477 -10.19 12.81 -0.45
C HIS A 477 -10.86 13.06 -1.80
N GLU A 478 -11.25 14.32 -2.07
CA GLU A 478 -11.96 14.71 -3.29
C GLU A 478 -13.21 13.86 -3.60
N GLY A 479 -13.92 13.41 -2.56
CA GLY A 479 -15.11 12.56 -2.68
C GLY A 479 -14.81 11.09 -3.02
N ASN A 480 -13.55 10.67 -2.98
CA ASN A 480 -13.14 9.29 -3.10
C ASN A 480 -12.53 8.79 -1.79
N VAL A 481 -12.83 7.55 -1.46
CA VAL A 481 -12.18 6.86 -0.35
C VAL A 481 -10.85 6.30 -0.86
N GLU A 482 -9.74 6.63 -0.21
CA GLU A 482 -8.41 6.17 -0.59
C GLU A 482 -7.66 5.58 0.60
N PHE A 483 -6.83 4.56 0.35
CA PHE A 483 -5.89 4.04 1.35
C PHE A 483 -4.62 4.88 1.33
N ARG A 484 -4.23 5.38 2.49
CA ARG A 484 -3.05 6.24 2.66
C ARG A 484 -1.97 5.47 3.38
N TRP A 485 -0.95 5.07 2.63
CA TRP A 485 0.10 4.18 3.07
C TRP A 485 1.30 4.92 3.64
N HIS A 486 1.91 4.35 4.68
CA HIS A 486 3.19 4.74 5.25
C HIS A 486 4.06 3.51 5.50
N VAL A 487 5.36 3.66 5.47
CA VAL A 487 6.29 2.60 5.88
C VAL A 487 6.46 2.67 7.39
N LEU A 488 5.90 1.69 8.10
CA LEU A 488 5.99 1.60 9.55
C LEU A 488 7.33 0.97 9.98
N ALA A 489 7.75 -0.10 9.31
CA ALA A 489 9.00 -0.77 9.62
C ALA A 489 9.63 -1.39 8.37
N LYS A 490 10.95 -1.53 8.39
CA LYS A 490 11.72 -2.31 7.43
C LYS A 490 12.41 -3.43 8.19
N LEU A 491 12.01 -4.66 7.90
CA LEU A 491 12.51 -5.85 8.57
C LEU A 491 13.64 -6.49 7.77
N GLY A 492 14.61 -7.05 8.47
CA GLY A 492 15.78 -7.71 7.87
C GLY A 492 15.42 -8.96 7.10
N GLY A 493 16.28 -9.36 6.18
CA GLY A 493 15.99 -10.26 5.11
C GLY A 493 16.43 -11.69 5.23
N GLY A 494 15.57 -12.58 4.79
CA GLY A 494 15.88 -13.99 4.57
C GLY A 494 16.34 -14.28 3.15
N THR A 495 16.98 -15.43 2.96
CA THR A 495 17.58 -15.86 1.69
C THR A 495 16.60 -16.51 0.72
N SER A 496 15.36 -16.73 1.09
CA SER A 496 14.40 -17.40 0.22
C SER A 496 13.06 -16.70 0.19
N TYR A 497 12.29 -16.95 -0.86
CA TYR A 497 10.91 -16.51 -0.99
C TYR A 497 10.10 -17.08 0.17
N PRO A 498 9.57 -16.26 1.09
CA PRO A 498 8.75 -16.81 2.14
C PRO A 498 7.43 -17.23 1.49
N SER A 499 7.29 -18.51 1.30
CA SER A 499 6.00 -19.05 0.89
C SER A 499 4.96 -18.94 2.02
N ARG A 500 5.38 -18.47 3.20
CA ARG A 500 4.60 -18.55 4.43
C ARG A 500 4.95 -17.39 5.35
N VAL A 501 3.96 -16.61 5.64
CA VAL A 501 4.01 -15.44 6.51
C VAL A 501 2.72 -15.39 7.32
N GLY A 502 2.80 -14.84 8.52
CA GLY A 502 1.65 -14.53 9.35
C GLY A 502 1.72 -13.07 9.81
N MET A 503 0.57 -12.46 9.93
CA MET A 503 0.43 -11.11 10.48
C MET A 503 -0.86 -11.04 11.29
N MET A 504 -0.83 -10.36 12.43
CA MET A 504 -2.01 -10.13 13.26
C MET A 504 -1.83 -8.88 14.12
N VAL A 505 -2.86 -8.06 14.20
CA VAL A 505 -2.96 -7.03 15.23
C VAL A 505 -3.63 -7.66 16.45
N ASP A 506 -2.93 -7.64 17.58
CA ASP A 506 -3.50 -8.04 18.85
C ASP A 506 -4.17 -6.82 19.50
N THR A 507 -5.51 -6.87 19.53
CA THR A 507 -6.37 -5.88 20.18
C THR A 507 -7.10 -6.47 21.39
N SER A 508 -6.74 -7.66 21.80
CA SER A 508 -7.42 -8.41 22.87
C SER A 508 -7.20 -7.78 24.26
N ARG A 509 -6.15 -6.97 24.40
CA ARG A 509 -5.78 -6.30 25.63
C ARG A 509 -5.79 -4.79 25.44
N SER A 510 -6.40 -4.09 26.37
CA SER A 510 -6.46 -2.61 26.37
C SER A 510 -5.13 -1.93 26.72
N ASP A 511 -4.24 -2.67 27.40
CA ASP A 511 -2.92 -2.22 27.86
C ASP A 511 -1.78 -2.55 26.89
N ARG A 512 -2.06 -3.41 25.88
CA ARG A 512 -1.08 -3.82 24.87
C ARG A 512 -1.76 -3.88 23.49
N ARG A 513 -1.27 -3.09 22.57
CA ARG A 513 -1.70 -3.12 21.17
C ARG A 513 -0.47 -3.33 20.32
N ARG A 514 -0.30 -4.53 19.80
CA ARG A 514 0.88 -4.95 19.06
C ARG A 514 0.51 -5.51 17.69
N LEU A 515 1.27 -5.14 16.68
CA LEU A 515 1.28 -5.82 15.39
C LEU A 515 2.31 -6.95 15.45
N TRP A 516 1.84 -8.17 15.33
CA TRP A 516 2.67 -9.35 15.23
C TRP A 516 2.95 -9.69 13.78
N VAL A 517 4.21 -9.96 13.47
CA VAL A 517 4.67 -10.30 12.11
C VAL A 517 5.59 -11.50 12.19
N GLY A 518 5.25 -12.53 11.42
CA GLY A 518 6.08 -13.72 11.28
C GLY A 518 6.47 -13.93 9.83
N PHE A 519 7.76 -14.10 9.57
CA PHE A 519 8.28 -14.43 8.25
C PHE A 519 9.56 -15.26 8.38
N GLU A 520 10.01 -15.86 7.28
CA GLU A 520 11.23 -16.61 7.26
C GLU A 520 12.46 -15.73 7.18
N GLU A 521 13.39 -15.93 8.10
CA GLU A 521 14.73 -15.36 8.04
C GLU A 521 15.78 -16.45 7.75
N ALA A 522 16.78 -16.14 6.95
CA ALA A 522 17.63 -17.14 6.28
C ALA A 522 18.55 -17.97 7.16
N SER A 523 18.81 -17.58 8.37
CA SER A 523 19.90 -18.17 9.16
C SER A 523 19.59 -18.41 10.63
N VAL A 524 18.39 -18.10 11.07
CA VAL A 524 17.99 -18.20 12.49
C VAL A 524 16.60 -18.82 12.56
N SER A 525 16.36 -19.61 13.60
CA SER A 525 15.01 -20.02 13.98
C SER A 525 14.17 -18.74 14.15
N SER A 526 13.32 -18.46 13.17
CA SER A 526 12.62 -17.17 13.07
C SER A 526 11.49 -17.15 14.07
N MET A 527 11.69 -16.43 15.15
CA MET A 527 10.60 -16.07 16.04
C MET A 527 9.80 -14.91 15.47
N PRO A 528 8.54 -14.71 15.87
CA PRO A 528 7.78 -13.55 15.47
C PRO A 528 8.40 -12.24 15.93
N TYR A 529 8.20 -11.20 15.13
CA TYR A 529 8.43 -9.82 15.55
C TYR A 529 7.12 -9.21 16.04
N TYR A 530 7.21 -8.25 16.94
CA TYR A 530 6.10 -7.36 17.21
C TYR A 530 6.51 -5.88 17.08
N ILE A 531 5.54 -5.04 16.79
CA ILE A 531 5.64 -3.58 16.79
C ILE A 531 4.53 -3.09 17.73
N ALA A 532 4.90 -2.35 18.76
CA ALA A 532 3.96 -1.78 19.71
C ALA A 532 3.37 -0.45 19.20
N PHE A 533 2.10 -0.18 19.52
CA PHE A 533 1.41 1.05 19.12
C PHE A 533 0.97 1.93 20.29
N GLY A 534 1.10 1.46 21.50
CA GLY A 534 0.60 2.17 22.68
C GLY A 534 1.58 3.26 23.16
N ASP A 535 1.04 4.35 23.67
CA ASP A 535 1.80 5.34 24.46
C ASP A 535 1.57 5.14 25.96
N THR A 536 0.78 4.14 26.34
CA THR A 536 0.40 3.83 27.72
C THR A 536 0.41 2.32 27.98
N GLY A 537 0.47 1.92 29.23
CA GLY A 537 0.52 0.51 29.62
C GLY A 537 1.90 -0.11 29.40
N ASP A 538 1.94 -1.42 29.25
CA ASP A 538 3.18 -2.17 29.02
C ASP A 538 3.86 -1.80 27.70
N ASP A 539 3.10 -1.30 26.71
CA ASP A 539 3.66 -0.87 25.43
C ASP A 539 4.42 0.47 25.55
N ALA A 540 4.22 1.23 26.63
CA ALA A 540 4.99 2.45 26.87
C ALA A 540 6.47 2.17 27.16
N ASP A 541 6.80 0.96 27.60
CA ASP A 541 8.17 0.53 27.90
C ASP A 541 8.93 0.08 26.63
N ASP A 542 8.20 -0.21 25.54
CA ASP A 542 8.82 -0.56 24.27
C ASP A 542 9.49 0.67 23.65
N GLY A 543 10.80 0.58 23.47
CA GLY A 543 11.62 1.69 23.06
C GLY A 543 11.42 2.12 21.62
N TYR A 544 11.67 3.41 21.37
CA TYR A 544 11.90 3.90 20.02
C TYR A 544 13.33 3.57 19.59
N THR A 545 13.49 3.13 18.35
CA THR A 545 14.81 2.77 17.81
C THR A 545 15.70 4.00 17.63
N ASN A 546 17.00 3.82 17.83
CA ASN A 546 18.04 4.78 17.48
C ASN A 546 18.56 4.53 16.04
N ASP A 547 17.70 4.09 15.16
CA ASP A 547 18.06 3.77 13.78
C ASP A 547 18.33 5.03 12.96
N THR A 548 19.30 4.96 12.06
CA THR A 548 19.68 6.06 11.16
C THR A 548 18.77 6.16 9.94
N ASP A 549 17.94 5.16 9.71
CA ASP A 549 17.08 5.05 8.54
C ASP A 549 15.66 5.60 8.78
N ILE A 550 15.44 6.41 9.81
CA ILE A 550 14.14 7.02 10.10
C ILE A 550 14.06 8.36 9.40
N TYR A 551 13.12 8.53 8.48
CA TYR A 551 12.94 9.82 7.81
C TYR A 551 11.59 9.97 7.14
N ALA A 552 11.19 11.23 6.93
CA ALA A 552 10.07 11.64 6.10
C ALA A 552 10.55 12.63 5.04
N ASP A 553 10.31 12.29 3.78
CA ASP A 553 10.62 13.13 2.63
C ASP A 553 9.34 13.83 2.17
N THR A 554 9.40 15.16 2.06
CA THR A 554 8.27 15.93 1.55
C THR A 554 8.16 15.80 0.04
N VAL A 555 6.98 16.10 -0.49
CA VAL A 555 6.81 16.31 -1.92
C VAL A 555 7.64 17.51 -2.38
N ARG A 556 7.94 17.56 -3.67
CA ARG A 556 8.69 18.67 -4.26
C ARG A 556 7.87 19.94 -4.27
N TRP A 557 8.33 20.95 -3.56
CA TRP A 557 7.69 22.26 -3.50
C TRP A 557 8.30 23.24 -4.51
N ASP A 558 7.43 23.90 -5.26
CA ASP A 558 7.83 24.90 -6.26
C ASP A 558 6.99 26.21 -6.16
N ALA A 559 6.11 26.31 -5.16
CA ALA A 559 5.17 27.40 -4.99
C ALA A 559 4.30 27.67 -6.23
N ASN A 560 3.99 26.64 -7.02
CA ASN A 560 3.33 26.72 -8.34
C ASN A 560 4.10 27.56 -9.38
N LEU A 561 5.40 27.75 -9.17
CA LEU A 561 6.32 28.47 -10.04
C LEU A 561 7.55 27.62 -10.35
N PRO A 562 7.40 26.52 -11.11
CA PRO A 562 8.45 25.50 -11.28
C PRO A 562 9.69 25.99 -12.03
N ARG A 563 9.59 27.12 -12.74
CA ARG A 563 10.69 27.68 -13.52
C ARG A 563 11.35 28.91 -12.91
N VAL A 564 10.73 29.45 -11.84
CA VAL A 564 11.21 30.67 -11.20
C VAL A 564 12.11 30.32 -10.01
N SER A 565 13.31 30.91 -9.99
CA SER A 565 14.25 30.73 -8.88
C SER A 565 13.72 31.40 -7.62
N LYS A 566 13.85 30.72 -6.50
CA LYS A 566 13.46 31.20 -5.17
C LYS A 566 14.68 31.25 -4.29
N ARG A 567 14.78 32.22 -3.42
CA ARG A 567 15.77 32.25 -2.35
C ARG A 567 15.11 31.71 -1.10
N TYR A 568 15.66 30.60 -0.58
CA TYR A 568 15.18 30.00 0.64
C TYR A 568 15.82 30.69 1.85
N GLU A 569 15.01 31.02 2.84
CA GLU A 569 15.48 31.80 4.00
C GLU A 569 15.57 30.94 5.25
N SER A 570 14.44 30.41 5.68
CA SER A 570 14.39 29.64 6.93
C SER A 570 13.29 28.61 6.89
N ILE A 571 13.42 27.61 7.74
CA ILE A 571 12.37 26.68 8.12
C ILE A 571 12.11 26.79 9.61
N GLU A 572 10.89 27.00 10.01
CA GLU A 572 10.41 26.96 11.38
C GLU A 572 9.73 25.62 11.61
N LEU A 573 10.17 24.90 12.63
CA LEU A 573 9.62 23.60 13.03
C LEU A 573 8.86 23.76 14.33
N GLU A 574 7.62 23.27 14.37
CA GLU A 574 6.86 23.06 15.59
C GLU A 574 7.01 21.61 16.02
N THR A 575 7.54 21.42 17.21
CA THR A 575 7.96 20.10 17.67
C THR A 575 7.60 19.87 19.13
N ARG A 576 7.62 18.60 19.58
CA ARG A 576 7.56 18.23 20.99
C ARG A 576 8.69 17.29 21.36
N ASN A 577 9.01 17.28 22.63
CA ASN A 577 9.95 16.36 23.26
C ASN A 577 11.41 16.48 22.78
N LEU A 578 11.84 17.57 22.15
CA LEU A 578 13.25 17.77 21.79
C LEU A 578 14.09 18.19 23.00
N GLY A 579 15.39 17.99 22.91
CA GLY A 579 16.42 18.44 23.87
C GLY A 579 16.62 17.51 25.06
N VAL A 580 15.63 16.73 25.49
CA VAL A 580 15.75 15.81 26.60
C VAL A 580 16.10 14.41 26.10
N GLY A 581 17.13 13.76 26.65
CA GLY A 581 17.56 12.43 26.21
C GLY A 581 18.15 12.40 24.79
N GLY A 582 18.68 13.55 24.31
CA GLY A 582 19.29 13.67 23.00
C GLY A 582 18.35 13.58 21.80
N ARG A 583 17.06 13.76 22.03
CA ARG A 583 16.07 13.80 20.96
C ARG A 583 16.25 15.04 20.10
N GLN A 584 16.32 14.84 18.80
CA GLN A 584 16.59 15.88 17.84
C GLN A 584 15.96 15.56 16.49
N ILE A 585 15.85 16.57 15.63
CA ILE A 585 15.36 16.41 14.25
C ILE A 585 16.40 17.02 13.31
N THR A 586 17.04 16.20 12.51
CA THR A 586 17.92 16.68 11.45
C THR A 586 17.11 17.05 10.21
N VAL A 587 17.28 18.26 9.74
CA VAL A 587 16.65 18.76 8.51
C VAL A 587 17.67 18.74 7.40
N GLN A 588 17.30 18.09 6.31
CA GLN A 588 18.08 18.09 5.07
C GLN A 588 17.20 18.61 3.93
N TYR A 589 17.84 19.10 2.88
CA TYR A 589 17.14 19.61 1.70
C TYR A 589 17.81 19.18 0.40
N LYS A 590 17.04 19.16 -0.65
CA LYS A 590 17.48 19.05 -2.05
C LYS A 590 16.91 20.19 -2.85
N LEU A 591 17.73 20.77 -3.70
CA LEU A 591 17.33 21.82 -4.63
C LEU A 591 17.27 21.24 -6.05
N ASP A 592 16.25 21.62 -6.77
CA ASP A 592 16.06 21.26 -8.18
C ASP A 592 16.08 19.72 -8.37
N ASN A 593 17.05 19.22 -9.16
CA ASN A 593 17.21 17.79 -9.42
C ASN A 593 18.50 17.24 -8.79
N ALA A 594 18.95 17.81 -7.66
CA ALA A 594 20.13 17.29 -6.97
C ALA A 594 19.91 15.82 -6.58
N ASN A 595 20.95 14.99 -6.71
CA ASN A 595 20.87 13.59 -6.32
C ASN A 595 21.03 13.42 -4.80
N ASP A 596 21.86 14.27 -4.18
CA ASP A 596 22.27 14.14 -2.80
C ASP A 596 21.52 15.12 -1.88
N TRP A 597 21.28 14.67 -0.65
CA TRP A 597 20.73 15.49 0.42
C TRP A 597 21.83 16.38 1.03
N THR A 598 21.51 17.65 1.23
CA THR A 598 22.35 18.60 1.94
C THR A 598 21.78 18.83 3.33
N THR A 599 22.57 18.65 4.38
CA THR A 599 22.13 18.93 5.74
C THR A 599 22.01 20.44 5.94
N LEU A 600 20.83 20.89 6.36
CA LEU A 600 20.58 22.26 6.76
C LEU A 600 21.11 22.50 8.17
N ASN A 601 20.48 21.84 9.13
CA ASN A 601 20.85 21.90 10.54
C ASN A 601 20.05 20.85 11.33
N THR A 602 20.26 20.80 12.66
CA THR A 602 19.56 19.92 13.58
C THR A 602 18.78 20.75 14.59
N ALA A 603 17.47 20.50 14.68
CA ALA A 603 16.61 21.08 15.70
C ALA A 603 16.76 20.29 17.02
N THR A 604 16.99 20.98 18.12
CA THR A 604 17.21 20.42 19.46
C THR A 604 16.30 21.02 20.52
N GLU A 605 15.46 21.97 20.15
CA GLU A 605 14.60 22.70 21.10
C GLU A 605 13.12 22.60 20.70
N SER A 606 12.25 22.49 21.67
CA SER A 606 10.79 22.56 21.55
C SER A 606 10.26 23.79 22.31
N PRO A 607 9.09 24.34 21.99
CA PRO A 607 8.13 23.86 20.98
C PRO A 607 8.44 24.33 19.56
N ILE A 608 9.15 25.44 19.37
CA ILE A 608 9.39 26.04 18.06
C ILE A 608 10.88 26.37 17.92
N GLN A 609 11.45 25.95 16.80
CA GLN A 609 12.83 26.30 16.44
C GLN A 609 12.92 26.70 14.98
N THR A 610 13.62 27.79 14.69
CA THR A 610 13.91 28.28 13.33
C THR A 610 15.30 27.86 12.95
N LEU A 611 15.44 27.31 11.75
CA LEU A 611 16.70 26.91 11.10
C LEU A 611 16.88 27.73 9.83
N ASP A 612 17.97 28.49 9.75
CA ASP A 612 18.23 29.36 8.60
C ASP A 612 18.99 28.62 7.49
N PHE A 613 18.58 28.84 6.26
CA PHE A 613 19.35 28.36 5.10
C PHE A 613 20.64 29.18 4.94
N PRO A 614 21.73 28.58 4.43
CA PRO A 614 22.94 29.32 4.09
C PRO A 614 22.62 30.50 3.17
N LEU A 615 23.30 31.62 3.40
CA LEU A 615 23.08 32.83 2.61
C LEU A 615 23.29 32.54 1.13
N GLY A 616 22.31 32.91 0.31
CA GLY A 616 22.39 32.68 -1.14
C GLY A 616 21.86 31.33 -1.61
N THR A 617 21.25 30.52 -0.72
CA THR A 617 20.60 29.28 -1.14
C THR A 617 19.43 29.58 -2.07
N THR A 618 19.57 29.22 -3.35
CA THR A 618 18.60 29.48 -4.40
C THR A 618 18.31 28.23 -5.22
N GLY A 619 17.07 28.03 -5.62
CA GLY A 619 16.64 26.94 -6.47
C GLY A 619 15.23 27.16 -6.98
N LYS A 620 14.83 26.42 -8.00
CA LYS A 620 13.48 26.45 -8.57
C LYS A 620 12.50 25.60 -7.77
N THR A 621 13.01 24.49 -7.25
CA THR A 621 12.25 23.51 -6.44
C THR A 621 13.03 23.14 -5.19
N LEU A 622 12.31 22.73 -4.15
CA LEU A 622 12.89 22.25 -2.89
C LEU A 622 12.17 20.97 -2.45
N GLU A 623 12.94 20.05 -1.94
CA GLU A 623 12.46 18.88 -1.18
C GLU A 623 13.11 18.92 0.20
N LEU A 624 12.37 18.54 1.22
CA LEU A 624 12.88 18.46 2.60
C LEU A 624 12.88 17.01 3.05
N ARG A 625 13.89 16.64 3.81
CA ARG A 625 13.96 15.41 4.60
C ARG A 625 13.99 15.76 6.07
N LEU A 626 13.06 15.22 6.81
CA LEU A 626 12.97 15.36 8.26
C LEU A 626 13.36 14.03 8.89
N THR A 627 14.43 14.01 9.65
CA THR A 627 15.01 12.81 10.27
C THR A 627 14.94 12.94 11.78
N PRO A 628 13.89 12.44 12.44
CA PRO A 628 13.88 12.32 13.88
C PRO A 628 14.95 11.34 14.34
N ALA A 629 15.71 11.70 15.36
CA ALA A 629 16.76 10.87 15.91
C ALA A 629 16.74 10.90 17.44
N LEU A 630 17.20 9.80 18.02
CA LEU A 630 17.42 9.63 19.46
C LEU A 630 18.91 9.33 19.65
N THR A 631 19.50 9.82 20.73
CA THR A 631 20.88 9.43 21.10
C THR A 631 20.93 8.18 21.97
N ALA A 632 19.79 7.78 22.53
CA ALA A 632 19.64 6.55 23.32
C ALA A 632 18.22 5.99 23.13
N VAL A 633 18.09 4.69 23.26
CA VAL A 633 16.78 4.02 23.32
C VAL A 633 15.96 4.66 24.44
N GLY A 634 14.76 5.10 24.14
CA GLY A 634 13.88 5.78 25.10
C GLY A 634 12.41 5.55 24.79
N THR A 635 11.59 5.70 25.81
CA THR A 635 10.14 5.49 25.73
C THR A 635 9.37 6.69 25.16
N ILE A 636 10.04 7.83 24.97
CA ILE A 636 9.45 9.06 24.41
C ILE A 636 10.18 9.41 23.12
N SER A 637 9.45 9.73 22.07
CA SER A 637 10.00 10.12 20.76
C SER A 637 10.04 11.63 20.55
N ALA A 638 10.84 12.06 19.57
CA ALA A 638 10.72 13.38 18.98
C ALA A 638 9.47 13.42 18.10
N GLU A 639 8.69 14.49 18.19
CA GLU A 639 7.46 14.67 17.42
C GLU A 639 7.56 15.94 16.58
N ILE A 640 7.10 15.87 15.33
CA ILE A 640 6.95 17.00 14.41
C ILE A 640 5.46 17.26 14.22
N HIS A 641 5.00 18.44 14.58
CA HIS A 641 3.60 18.85 14.47
C HIS A 641 3.35 19.69 13.23
N SER A 642 4.26 20.57 12.90
CA SER A 642 4.17 21.38 11.68
C SER A 642 5.54 21.90 11.25
N PHE A 643 5.64 22.33 10.02
CA PHE A 643 6.71 23.21 9.59
C PHE A 643 6.21 24.35 8.74
N ARG A 644 6.97 25.44 8.78
CA ARG A 644 6.76 26.63 7.97
C ARG A 644 8.05 27.01 7.28
N LEU A 645 8.11 26.79 5.97
CA LEU A 645 9.22 27.20 5.13
C LEU A 645 8.99 28.61 4.61
N LYS A 646 9.97 29.48 4.75
CA LYS A 646 9.98 30.82 4.18
C LYS A 646 10.96 30.89 3.02
N ALA A 647 10.47 31.43 1.92
CA ALA A 647 11.29 31.72 0.75
C ALA A 647 10.88 33.07 0.15
N GLN A 648 11.79 33.67 -0.56
CA GLN A 648 11.49 34.87 -1.35
C GLN A 648 11.47 34.51 -2.83
N LEU A 649 10.52 35.07 -3.53
CA LEU A 649 10.57 35.02 -4.97
C LEU A 649 11.81 35.82 -5.40
N ARG A 650 12.78 35.13 -6.00
CA ARG A 650 13.89 35.77 -6.71
C ARG A 650 13.68 35.46 -8.17
N PRO A 651 12.80 36.22 -8.84
CA PRO A 651 12.73 36.09 -10.27
C PRO A 651 14.04 36.57 -10.82
N ASP A 652 14.57 35.84 -11.79
CA ASP A 652 15.43 36.45 -12.78
C ASP A 652 14.61 37.52 -13.55
N ALA A 653 13.29 37.56 -13.32
CA ALA A 653 12.34 38.54 -13.78
C ALA A 653 12.56 39.86 -13.05
N THR A 654 13.01 40.87 -13.76
CA THR A 654 13.16 42.21 -13.26
C THR A 654 11.82 42.97 -13.29
N LYS A 655 10.84 42.49 -14.07
CA LYS A 655 9.56 43.18 -14.28
C LYS A 655 8.39 42.25 -14.47
N LEU A 656 7.21 42.70 -14.08
CA LEU A 656 5.94 42.07 -14.36
C LEU A 656 5.12 42.93 -15.30
N TYR A 657 4.40 42.26 -16.17
CA TYR A 657 3.52 42.89 -17.16
C TYR A 657 2.08 42.40 -16.96
N PRO A 658 1.29 43.08 -16.11
CA PRO A 658 -0.13 42.78 -16.05
C PRO A 658 -0.80 43.30 -17.32
N LEU A 659 -1.41 42.40 -18.06
CA LEU A 659 -2.00 42.70 -19.36
C LEU A 659 -3.48 42.43 -19.33
N THR A 660 -4.24 43.28 -20.02
CA THR A 660 -5.62 42.99 -20.36
C THR A 660 -5.75 43.04 -21.88
N VAL A 661 -6.01 41.90 -22.47
CA VAL A 661 -6.17 41.78 -23.92
C VAL A 661 -7.64 41.62 -24.30
N TYR A 662 -7.98 42.06 -25.49
CA TYR A 662 -9.30 41.91 -26.07
C TYR A 662 -9.23 40.95 -27.24
N LEU A 663 -9.97 39.86 -27.15
CA LEU A 663 -10.07 38.84 -28.19
C LEU A 663 -11.41 38.93 -28.88
N ALA A 664 -11.39 39.22 -30.18
CA ALA A 664 -12.60 39.36 -31.00
C ALA A 664 -12.37 38.75 -32.40
N GLY A 665 -13.46 38.41 -33.05
CA GLY A 665 -13.44 37.90 -34.43
C GLY A 665 -12.97 38.92 -35.47
N LYS A 666 -13.15 40.23 -35.14
CA LYS A 666 -12.54 41.33 -35.87
C LYS A 666 -11.78 42.21 -34.91
N GLN A 667 -10.49 42.28 -35.05
CA GLN A 667 -9.60 43.09 -34.24
C GLN A 667 -9.21 44.34 -35.02
N GLN A 668 -9.34 45.51 -34.38
CA GLN A 668 -8.91 46.79 -34.96
C GLN A 668 -7.41 46.98 -34.62
N THR A 669 -6.57 46.84 -35.58
CA THR A 669 -5.12 47.09 -35.46
C THR A 669 -4.78 48.54 -35.85
N LEU A 670 -3.54 48.94 -35.63
CA LEU A 670 -3.06 50.26 -36.06
C LEU A 670 -3.12 50.45 -37.59
N ASN A 671 -3.07 49.36 -38.36
CA ASN A 671 -3.07 49.37 -39.83
C ASN A 671 -4.41 48.88 -40.43
N GLY A 672 -5.51 48.84 -39.63
CA GLY A 672 -6.81 48.45 -40.13
C GLY A 672 -7.41 47.25 -39.35
N ALA A 673 -8.57 46.76 -39.81
CA ALA A 673 -9.26 45.65 -39.20
C ALA A 673 -8.67 44.30 -39.69
N VAL A 674 -8.40 43.39 -38.78
CA VAL A 674 -7.89 42.04 -39.07
C VAL A 674 -8.87 40.99 -38.53
N SER A 675 -9.03 39.92 -39.23
CA SER A 675 -9.76 38.76 -38.74
C SER A 675 -9.00 38.06 -37.63
N GLY A 676 -9.55 37.95 -36.44
CA GLY A 676 -9.02 37.21 -35.29
C GLY A 676 -9.69 35.84 -35.11
N ASN A 677 -9.03 34.94 -34.41
CA ASN A 677 -9.64 33.69 -33.97
C ASN A 677 -9.64 33.64 -32.43
N PRO A 678 -10.60 34.27 -31.77
CA PRO A 678 -10.60 34.43 -30.31
C PRO A 678 -10.59 33.10 -29.56
N LYS A 679 -11.22 32.06 -30.12
CA LYS A 679 -11.16 30.71 -29.51
C LYS A 679 -9.80 30.05 -29.56
N ALA A 680 -9.08 30.18 -30.67
CA ALA A 680 -7.73 29.63 -30.81
C ALA A 680 -6.73 30.42 -29.95
N ASP A 681 -6.88 31.73 -29.87
CA ASP A 681 -6.01 32.57 -29.06
C ASP A 681 -6.25 32.33 -27.56
N LEU A 682 -7.50 32.18 -27.14
CA LEU A 682 -7.84 31.79 -25.76
C LEU A 682 -7.32 30.39 -25.40
N LYS A 683 -7.47 29.44 -26.30
CA LYS A 683 -6.93 28.08 -26.09
C LYS A 683 -5.42 28.12 -25.89
N GLN A 684 -4.70 28.90 -26.68
CA GLN A 684 -3.25 29.01 -26.57
C GLN A 684 -2.82 29.69 -25.23
N LEU A 685 -3.55 30.71 -24.76
CA LEU A 685 -3.30 31.32 -23.48
C LEU A 685 -3.52 30.34 -22.32
N ARG A 686 -4.57 29.51 -22.38
CA ARG A 686 -4.82 28.46 -21.39
C ARG A 686 -3.75 27.37 -21.40
N GLU A 687 -3.24 27.01 -22.58
CA GLU A 687 -2.12 26.05 -22.71
C GLU A 687 -0.84 26.62 -22.07
N TRP A 688 -0.55 27.88 -22.26
CA TRP A 688 0.60 28.53 -21.63
C TRP A 688 0.41 28.75 -20.13
N ASP A 689 -0.80 28.95 -19.65
CA ASP A 689 -1.12 29.04 -18.22
C ASP A 689 -0.99 27.67 -17.52
N ALA A 690 -1.46 26.60 -18.17
CA ALA A 690 -1.40 25.24 -17.64
C ALA A 690 -0.01 24.63 -17.67
N ALA A 691 0.79 24.96 -18.71
CA ALA A 691 2.15 24.48 -18.90
C ALA A 691 3.07 25.67 -19.24
N PRO A 692 3.58 26.38 -18.23
CA PRO A 692 4.40 27.56 -18.45
C PRO A 692 5.58 27.25 -19.38
N ALA A 693 5.63 27.96 -20.49
CA ALA A 693 6.69 27.87 -21.48
C ALA A 693 7.50 29.17 -21.48
N ASP A 694 8.76 29.12 -21.87
CA ASP A 694 9.53 30.31 -22.15
C ASP A 694 8.93 31.00 -23.36
N LEU A 695 8.44 32.20 -23.15
CA LEU A 695 7.76 33.01 -24.16
C LEU A 695 8.61 34.23 -24.47
N VAL A 696 8.53 34.72 -25.68
CA VAL A 696 9.08 36.01 -26.07
C VAL A 696 7.93 37.01 -26.17
N PHE A 697 7.97 38.01 -25.31
CA PHE A 697 7.02 39.11 -25.28
C PHE A 697 7.64 40.37 -25.86
N GLY A 698 6.96 41.05 -26.71
CA GLY A 698 7.48 42.29 -27.27
C GLY A 698 6.48 43.07 -28.10
N THR A 699 6.96 44.21 -28.55
CA THR A 699 6.29 45.01 -29.58
C THR A 699 6.43 44.34 -30.95
N PRO A 700 5.55 44.64 -31.91
CA PRO A 700 5.57 44.05 -33.24
C PRO A 700 6.85 44.24 -34.03
N ASP A 701 7.59 45.31 -33.73
CA ASP A 701 8.89 45.62 -34.37
C ASP A 701 10.09 44.88 -33.75
N LYS A 702 9.86 44.15 -32.67
CA LYS A 702 10.87 43.34 -31.94
C LYS A 702 12.01 44.15 -31.33
N GLN A 703 11.93 45.51 -31.29
CA GLN A 703 13.01 46.28 -30.70
C GLN A 703 13.13 46.12 -29.19
N ASP A 704 11.97 45.77 -28.53
CA ASP A 704 11.89 45.60 -27.08
C ASP A 704 11.40 44.19 -26.68
N SER A 705 11.89 43.14 -27.35
CA SER A 705 11.51 41.79 -27.01
C SER A 705 12.14 41.35 -25.69
N LYS A 706 11.33 40.73 -24.82
CA LYS A 706 11.70 40.22 -23.50
C LYS A 706 11.38 38.73 -23.41
N SER A 707 12.25 37.97 -22.77
CA SER A 707 11.93 36.62 -22.36
C SER A 707 11.00 36.71 -21.15
N VAL A 708 9.84 36.04 -21.22
CA VAL A 708 8.84 36.06 -20.18
C VAL A 708 8.21 34.69 -20.00
N ILE A 709 7.60 34.48 -18.84
CA ILE A 709 6.69 33.36 -18.61
C ILE A 709 5.30 33.91 -18.29
N LEU A 710 4.25 33.20 -18.71
CA LEU A 710 2.91 33.50 -18.22
C LEU A 710 2.77 32.93 -16.80
N MET A 711 2.46 33.78 -15.84
CA MET A 711 2.34 33.37 -14.44
C MET A 711 1.15 32.42 -14.28
N PRO A 712 1.35 31.18 -13.80
CA PRO A 712 0.30 30.21 -13.62
C PRO A 712 -0.83 30.73 -12.72
N GLY A 713 -2.08 30.49 -13.15
CA GLY A 713 -3.25 30.95 -12.42
C GLY A 713 -3.52 32.46 -12.48
N SER A 714 -2.70 33.22 -13.23
CA SER A 714 -2.97 34.65 -13.43
C SER A 714 -4.04 34.92 -14.48
N LEU A 715 -4.41 33.93 -15.29
CA LEU A 715 -5.37 34.05 -16.37
C LEU A 715 -6.79 34.22 -15.81
N LYS A 716 -7.40 35.38 -16.07
CA LYS A 716 -8.78 35.66 -15.71
C LYS A 716 -9.57 36.01 -16.96
N GLU A 717 -10.64 35.29 -17.17
CA GLU A 717 -11.50 35.40 -18.33
C GLU A 717 -12.78 36.12 -17.97
N GLN A 718 -13.14 37.12 -18.77
CA GLN A 718 -14.42 37.81 -18.69
C GLN A 718 -15.04 37.84 -20.10
N GLU A 719 -16.16 37.19 -20.26
CA GLU A 719 -16.92 37.23 -21.50
C GLU A 719 -17.55 38.63 -21.66
N ALA A 720 -17.27 39.29 -22.79
CA ALA A 720 -17.67 40.67 -22.99
C ALA A 720 -19.07 40.82 -23.58
N HIS A 721 -19.48 39.94 -24.49
CA HIS A 721 -20.83 40.04 -25.10
C HIS A 721 -21.17 38.79 -25.92
N HIS A 722 -22.42 38.33 -25.83
CA HIS A 722 -23.01 37.30 -26.67
C HIS A 722 -24.24 37.88 -27.38
N GLU A 723 -24.05 38.48 -28.56
CA GLU A 723 -25.15 38.70 -29.46
C GLU A 723 -25.38 37.49 -30.38
N HIS A 724 -26.63 37.11 -30.57
CA HIS A 724 -27.04 35.97 -31.37
C HIS A 724 -26.30 35.90 -32.73
N GLY A 725 -25.46 34.91 -32.94
CA GLY A 725 -24.79 34.59 -34.21
C GLY A 725 -23.43 35.24 -34.46
N ARG A 726 -22.88 36.00 -33.52
CA ARG A 726 -21.51 36.56 -33.63
C ARG A 726 -20.48 35.76 -32.84
N VAL A 727 -19.22 35.84 -33.27
CA VAL A 727 -18.06 35.22 -32.59
C VAL A 727 -17.95 35.86 -31.20
N ALA A 728 -17.81 34.99 -30.18
CA ALA A 728 -17.65 35.44 -28.79
C ALA A 728 -16.47 36.40 -28.63
N GLU A 729 -16.66 37.42 -27.85
CA GLU A 729 -15.63 38.42 -27.51
C GLU A 729 -15.25 38.24 -26.06
N TYR A 730 -13.95 38.29 -25.77
CA TYR A 730 -13.42 38.08 -24.41
C TYR A 730 -12.48 39.20 -24.01
N TYR A 731 -12.56 39.60 -22.75
CA TYR A 731 -11.49 40.30 -22.05
C TYR A 731 -10.73 39.30 -21.22
N ILE A 732 -9.43 39.22 -21.46
CA ILE A 732 -8.55 38.29 -20.77
C ILE A 732 -7.50 39.08 -20.03
N GLN A 733 -7.44 38.91 -18.72
CA GLN A 733 -6.39 39.46 -17.87
C GLN A 733 -5.39 38.36 -17.54
N PHE A 734 -4.11 38.65 -17.64
CA PHE A 734 -3.04 37.79 -17.23
C PHE A 734 -1.76 38.57 -16.94
N THR A 735 -0.82 37.93 -16.26
CA THR A 735 0.47 38.57 -15.93
C THR A 735 1.61 37.78 -16.55
N LEU A 736 2.49 38.47 -17.26
CA LEU A 736 3.76 37.96 -17.72
C LEU A 736 4.87 38.39 -16.76
N ALA A 737 5.77 37.48 -16.42
CA ALA A 737 6.96 37.75 -15.62
C ALA A 737 8.20 37.70 -16.52
N GLU A 738 9.03 38.75 -16.53
CA GLU A 738 10.30 38.79 -17.26
C GLU A 738 11.28 37.81 -16.60
N VAL A 739 11.91 36.92 -17.39
CA VAL A 739 12.76 35.83 -16.92
C VAL A 739 14.21 36.08 -17.29
#